data_4102501e8eee935d474a5b0368ba0a02
#
_entry.id   4102501e8eee935d474a5b0368ba0a02
#
_cell.length_a   1.000
_cell.length_b   1.000
_cell.length_c   1.000
_cell.angle_alpha   90.00
_cell.angle_beta   90.00
_cell.angle_gamma   90.00
#
_symmetry.space_group_name_H-M   'P 1'
#
loop_
_entity.id
_entity.type
_entity.pdbx_description
1 polymer ?
#
loop_
_entity_poly.entity_id
_entity_poly.type
_entity_poly.pdbx_seq_one_letter_code
_entity_poly.pdbx_strand_id
1 'polypeptide(L)'
;MALVGVMAFAWAQGWQVTESQTIAPSVFFQAFRSEMPPLWVGVVRLPLPLPKELSLTPALGGDNGLGRQPLSQIAQRVQAQKGYVAAAINADYFSMTATNYSGDPLGIHIQDGELVSLPTFNRSALIGLRDGRVLIARFQANALVQLPDGRTMPLSGLNEPPPKNGWSLFTPAFGPTTQTPAGTVEIVAQANLPLRPNTPLTATVRAISTTGNAVIPRDGIVLVATGDAAAIAQTLTPDANLQLLINLTPLDASFDPRDILWAIGGGPRLVRNGQVSVEYAAENFSAKFAETKHPRTAVGLKSDALLFVVVDGRQPGYSEGMTLFELAEFLRNAGCTDALNLDGGGSTTLWVRGAIVNRPSDGRERPIANALLLLNLFPPQPLVQLWVKAPEGHFLAGTPIPLTLFGEDAAYRLLPMKPEAVTATATPLAEIRWDGNALFLPTLNGDRPQRWQVTFTPKEGDAASATASFCVHPKPDELQVTPNALLVAPGGSVRLTIRAFGREPSGEKVPLQFDARAVRWTVQGNIGSVQDGVFWAASQPSEGVLEATLNGVSVRIPVRVIAAATKWQTLHELDNLSGIQVQMMPPTVRAEVAVTTANKRSGTGALQIRYDFSQGKRLRAVYLVLNKPLPSGAQRLAIWVYGDGNGCWLQARLRDGTGKPVFMDLVPVINWRNEWREVKVPLPSGLAEPIALEAIYLAAIRDDHQPQGVILLDSLRVGF
;
A
#
# COMPACT_ATOMS: atom_id res chain seq x y z
N MET A 1 13.50 25.24 -27.76
CA MET A 1 12.50 24.28 -28.28
C MET A 1 13.26 23.03 -28.75
N ALA A 2 13.57 22.13 -27.81
CA ALA A 2 14.10 20.82 -28.16
C ALA A 2 12.89 19.95 -28.52
N LEU A 3 12.85 19.45 -29.78
CA LEU A 3 11.88 18.43 -30.16
C LEU A 3 12.04 17.26 -29.20
N VAL A 4 11.08 17.14 -28.25
CA VAL A 4 10.85 15.93 -27.51
C VAL A 4 10.59 14.86 -28.56
N GLY A 5 11.54 13.95 -28.75
CA GLY A 5 11.37 12.81 -29.63
C GLY A 5 10.23 11.97 -29.08
N VAL A 6 9.01 12.28 -29.49
CA VAL A 6 7.85 11.40 -29.27
C VAL A 6 8.27 10.09 -29.88
N MET A 7 8.51 9.08 -29.01
CA MET A 7 8.60 7.71 -29.50
C MET A 7 7.25 7.43 -30.16
N ALA A 8 7.24 7.52 -31.51
CA ALA A 8 6.14 6.98 -32.28
C ALA A 8 6.21 5.46 -32.09
N PHE A 9 5.72 4.96 -30.98
CA PHE A 9 5.29 3.59 -30.93
C PHE A 9 4.16 3.49 -31.95
N ALA A 10 4.32 2.66 -32.95
CA ALA A 10 3.23 2.28 -33.86
C ALA A 10 2.24 1.43 -33.02
N TRP A 11 1.54 2.09 -32.08
CA TRP A 11 0.51 1.45 -31.28
C TRP A 11 -0.71 1.17 -32.16
N ALA A 12 -1.27 -0.03 -32.02
CA ALA A 12 -2.59 -0.34 -32.53
C ALA A 12 -3.60 0.73 -32.07
N GLN A 13 -4.58 1.02 -32.90
CA GLN A 13 -5.65 2.00 -32.62
C GLN A 13 -6.19 1.88 -31.21
N GLY A 14 -6.23 2.99 -30.47
CA GLY A 14 -6.87 3.07 -29.14
C GLY A 14 -5.98 3.48 -27.96
N TRP A 15 -4.68 3.71 -28.14
CA TRP A 15 -3.80 4.20 -27.09
C TRP A 15 -3.54 5.71 -27.19
N GLN A 16 -3.63 6.40 -26.05
CA GLN A 16 -3.30 7.83 -25.92
C GLN A 16 -2.11 8.01 -24.99
N VAL A 17 -1.12 8.82 -25.39
CA VAL A 17 -0.05 9.28 -24.50
C VAL A 17 -0.61 10.37 -23.61
N THR A 18 -0.69 10.14 -22.29
CA THR A 18 -1.19 11.10 -21.31
C THR A 18 -0.08 11.88 -20.64
N GLU A 19 1.15 11.34 -20.63
CA GLU A 19 2.32 11.98 -20.04
C GLU A 19 3.57 11.57 -20.81
N SER A 20 4.54 12.47 -20.96
CA SER A 20 5.85 12.20 -21.55
C SER A 20 6.90 13.12 -20.94
N GLN A 21 7.96 12.54 -20.35
CA GLN A 21 9.05 13.29 -19.70
C GLN A 21 10.41 12.66 -20.05
N THR A 22 11.44 13.49 -20.20
CA THR A 22 12.84 13.05 -20.08
C THR A 22 13.21 13.02 -18.60
N ILE A 23 13.75 11.91 -18.12
CA ILE A 23 14.04 11.70 -16.69
C ILE A 23 15.53 11.50 -16.38
N ALA A 24 16.31 11.27 -17.40
CA ALA A 24 17.76 11.33 -17.44
C ALA A 24 18.20 11.49 -18.90
N PRO A 25 19.45 11.83 -19.24
CA PRO A 25 19.91 11.88 -20.62
C PRO A 25 19.61 10.58 -21.36
N SER A 26 18.85 10.68 -22.47
CA SER A 26 18.37 9.56 -23.28
C SER A 26 17.41 8.56 -22.61
N VAL A 27 16.89 8.90 -21.42
CA VAL A 27 15.90 8.09 -20.69
C VAL A 27 14.57 8.83 -20.65
N PHE A 28 13.51 8.12 -21.03
CA PHE A 28 12.17 8.71 -21.17
C PHE A 28 11.16 7.91 -20.35
N PHE A 29 10.29 8.63 -19.66
CA PHE A 29 9.07 8.08 -19.08
C PHE A 29 7.87 8.52 -19.92
N GLN A 30 6.96 7.57 -20.19
CA GLN A 30 5.68 7.84 -20.84
C GLN A 30 4.57 7.07 -20.15
N ALA A 31 3.42 7.73 -19.97
CA ALA A 31 2.19 7.08 -19.53
C ALA A 31 1.20 7.01 -20.69
N PHE A 32 0.56 5.85 -20.81
CA PHE A 32 -0.41 5.54 -21.86
C PHE A 32 -1.75 5.19 -21.25
N ARG A 33 -2.82 5.57 -21.92
CA ARG A 33 -4.19 5.17 -21.59
C ARG A 33 -4.90 4.55 -22.75
N SER A 34 -5.73 3.54 -22.46
CA SER A 34 -6.77 3.01 -23.33
C SER A 34 -8.11 3.16 -22.63
N GLU A 35 -9.17 3.46 -23.39
CA GLU A 35 -10.55 3.55 -22.85
C GLU A 35 -11.29 2.23 -22.92
N MET A 36 -11.00 1.39 -23.92
CA MET A 36 -11.65 0.08 -24.09
C MET A 36 -10.65 -1.02 -24.46
N PRO A 37 -10.32 -1.92 -23.50
CA PRO A 37 -10.65 -1.84 -22.08
C PRO A 37 -9.94 -0.66 -21.41
N PRO A 38 -10.46 -0.14 -20.26
CA PRO A 38 -9.77 0.90 -19.53
C PRO A 38 -8.45 0.36 -18.97
N LEU A 39 -7.34 0.96 -19.41
CA LEU A 39 -5.98 0.58 -19.02
C LEU A 39 -5.11 1.84 -18.81
N TRP A 40 -4.23 1.75 -17.83
CA TRP A 40 -3.12 2.66 -17.64
C TRP A 40 -1.81 1.88 -17.67
N VAL A 41 -0.85 2.36 -18.47
CA VAL A 41 0.46 1.74 -18.61
C VAL A 41 1.54 2.81 -18.52
N GLY A 42 2.47 2.64 -17.57
CA GLY A 42 3.69 3.43 -17.45
C GLY A 42 4.87 2.68 -18.07
N VAL A 43 5.64 3.38 -18.90
CA VAL A 43 6.83 2.83 -19.57
C VAL A 43 8.02 3.76 -19.34
N VAL A 44 9.13 3.20 -18.84
CA VAL A 44 10.43 3.87 -18.84
C VAL A 44 11.31 3.22 -19.88
N ARG A 45 11.81 3.99 -20.85
CA ARG A 45 12.74 3.53 -21.88
C ARG A 45 14.16 3.96 -21.52
N LEU A 46 15.05 2.98 -21.39
CA LEU A 46 16.47 3.15 -21.13
C LEU A 46 17.25 2.76 -22.39
N PRO A 47 18.27 3.53 -22.82
CA PRO A 47 19.09 3.15 -23.98
C PRO A 47 19.96 1.93 -23.66
N LEU A 48 20.21 1.08 -24.63
CA LEU A 48 21.21 0.02 -24.57
C LEU A 48 22.19 0.15 -25.77
N PRO A 49 23.50 0.07 -25.53
CA PRO A 49 24.16 -0.04 -24.22
C PRO A 49 23.90 1.19 -23.37
N LEU A 50 23.91 1.01 -22.03
CA LEU A 50 23.77 2.13 -21.10
C LEU A 50 24.99 3.06 -21.19
N PRO A 51 24.79 4.40 -21.23
CA PRO A 51 25.86 5.35 -20.96
C PRO A 51 26.56 5.06 -19.61
N LYS A 52 27.86 5.34 -19.51
CA LYS A 52 28.65 5.07 -18.28
C LYS A 52 28.14 5.82 -17.03
N GLU A 53 27.44 6.93 -17.24
CA GLU A 53 26.83 7.75 -16.19
C GLU A 53 25.43 7.23 -15.77
N LEU A 54 24.94 6.17 -16.40
CA LEU A 54 23.72 5.48 -16.01
C LEU A 54 24.06 4.08 -15.52
N SER A 55 23.44 3.65 -14.43
CA SER A 55 23.68 2.33 -13.87
C SER A 55 22.38 1.67 -13.44
N LEU A 56 22.23 0.40 -13.80
CA LEU A 56 21.18 -0.45 -13.26
C LEU A 56 21.71 -1.16 -12.01
N THR A 57 20.96 -1.07 -10.93
CA THR A 57 21.30 -1.73 -9.67
C THR A 57 20.05 -2.37 -9.04
N PRO A 58 20.08 -3.66 -8.74
CA PRO A 58 19.08 -4.22 -7.84
C PRO A 58 19.31 -3.74 -6.41
N ALA A 59 18.25 -3.78 -5.60
CA ALA A 59 18.35 -3.52 -4.17
C ALA A 59 17.36 -4.39 -3.40
N LEU A 60 17.81 -4.91 -2.25
CA LEU A 60 16.95 -5.64 -1.31
C LEU A 60 16.01 -4.71 -0.56
N GLY A 61 14.90 -5.27 -0.07
CA GLY A 61 13.88 -4.54 0.67
C GLY A 61 14.25 -4.25 2.14
N GLY A 62 15.24 -4.92 2.72
CA GLY A 62 15.72 -4.64 4.06
C GLY A 62 16.81 -3.59 4.11
N ASP A 63 16.97 -2.92 5.25
CA ASP A 63 18.04 -1.90 5.44
C ASP A 63 19.42 -2.52 5.50
N ASN A 64 19.53 -3.72 6.07
CA ASN A 64 20.79 -4.42 6.31
C ASN A 64 20.74 -5.87 5.80
N GLY A 65 20.02 -6.15 4.72
CA GLY A 65 19.89 -7.49 4.15
C GLY A 65 18.48 -7.78 3.63
N LEU A 66 18.05 -9.03 3.75
CA LEU A 66 16.70 -9.42 3.36
C LEU A 66 15.64 -8.71 4.21
N GLY A 67 14.49 -8.46 3.60
CA GLY A 67 13.37 -7.79 4.26
C GLY A 67 12.41 -7.20 3.26
N ARG A 68 11.48 -6.37 3.72
CA ARG A 68 10.46 -5.75 2.86
C ARG A 68 10.29 -4.27 3.18
N GLN A 69 10.36 -3.44 2.14
CA GLN A 69 10.06 -2.00 2.23
C GLN A 69 9.23 -1.56 1.02
N PRO A 70 8.43 -0.48 1.14
CA PRO A 70 7.87 0.21 -0.02
C PRO A 70 8.96 0.61 -1.03
N LEU A 71 8.63 0.57 -2.33
CA LEU A 71 9.58 0.95 -3.38
C LEU A 71 10.15 2.35 -3.16
N SER A 72 9.32 3.29 -2.72
CA SER A 72 9.73 4.66 -2.40
C SER A 72 10.83 4.72 -1.34
N GLN A 73 10.76 3.88 -0.29
CA GLN A 73 11.78 3.82 0.75
C GLN A 73 13.08 3.18 0.25
N ILE A 74 12.96 2.10 -0.55
CA ILE A 74 14.14 1.48 -1.20
C ILE A 74 14.83 2.50 -2.10
N ALA A 75 14.08 3.22 -2.94
CA ALA A 75 14.63 4.24 -3.85
C ALA A 75 15.31 5.38 -3.09
N GLN A 76 14.71 5.90 -2.03
CA GLN A 76 15.30 6.95 -1.18
C GLN A 76 16.58 6.49 -0.48
N ARG A 77 16.60 5.26 0.06
CA ARG A 77 17.78 4.67 0.70
C ARG A 77 18.92 4.49 -0.30
N VAL A 78 18.65 3.94 -1.49
CA VAL A 78 19.64 3.76 -2.55
C VAL A 78 20.14 5.11 -3.06
N GLN A 79 19.24 6.10 -3.20
CA GLN A 79 19.62 7.46 -3.59
C GLN A 79 20.60 8.11 -2.61
N ALA A 80 20.37 7.92 -1.32
CA ALA A 80 21.29 8.44 -0.28
C ALA A 80 22.65 7.75 -0.27
N GLN A 81 22.74 6.50 -0.72
CA GLN A 81 23.96 5.70 -0.67
C GLN A 81 24.76 5.69 -1.98
N LYS A 82 24.08 5.65 -3.13
CA LYS A 82 24.69 5.35 -4.44
C LYS A 82 24.55 6.47 -5.48
N GLY A 83 23.61 7.39 -5.31
CA GLY A 83 23.35 8.48 -6.25
C GLY A 83 21.89 8.60 -6.68
N TYR A 84 21.60 9.60 -7.52
CA TYR A 84 20.22 9.95 -7.87
C TYR A 84 19.47 8.82 -8.57
N VAL A 85 18.31 8.44 -8.03
CA VAL A 85 17.44 7.42 -8.62
C VAL A 85 16.47 8.08 -9.61
N ALA A 86 16.71 7.86 -10.90
CA ALA A 86 15.87 8.39 -11.98
C ALA A 86 14.56 7.60 -12.13
N ALA A 87 14.63 6.26 -12.03
CA ALA A 87 13.47 5.37 -12.07
C ALA A 87 13.71 4.11 -11.24
N ALA A 88 12.65 3.49 -10.75
CA ALA A 88 12.69 2.18 -10.12
C ALA A 88 11.37 1.42 -10.30
N ILE A 89 11.45 0.09 -10.34
CA ILE A 89 10.31 -0.83 -10.35
C ILE A 89 10.49 -1.91 -9.28
N ASN A 90 9.39 -2.47 -8.78
CA ASN A 90 9.44 -3.71 -8.03
C ASN A 90 9.99 -4.85 -8.91
N ALA A 91 10.65 -5.83 -8.30
CA ALA A 91 11.30 -6.89 -9.05
C ALA A 91 10.66 -8.27 -8.79
N ASP A 92 11.34 -9.16 -8.09
CA ASP A 92 10.97 -10.56 -7.98
C ASP A 92 9.80 -10.83 -7.03
N TYR A 93 9.20 -11.99 -7.18
CA TYR A 93 8.30 -12.59 -6.18
C TYR A 93 9.06 -12.85 -4.87
N PHE A 94 8.33 -12.91 -3.78
CA PHE A 94 8.93 -13.11 -2.46
C PHE A 94 8.02 -13.88 -1.51
N SER A 95 8.63 -14.46 -0.48
CA SER A 95 7.89 -15.12 0.59
C SER A 95 7.07 -14.12 1.39
N MET A 96 5.74 -14.35 1.47
CA MET A 96 4.80 -13.56 2.26
C MET A 96 4.46 -14.20 3.61
N THR A 97 5.04 -15.36 3.90
CA THR A 97 4.77 -16.05 5.17
C THR A 97 5.24 -15.18 6.34
N ALA A 98 4.45 -15.15 7.41
CA ALA A 98 4.78 -14.43 8.64
C ALA A 98 5.86 -15.17 9.45
N THR A 99 7.02 -15.39 8.86
CA THR A 99 8.20 -16.00 9.47
C THR A 99 9.34 -14.98 9.51
N ASN A 100 10.38 -15.30 10.24
CA ASN A 100 11.61 -14.51 10.31
C ASN A 100 12.33 -14.40 8.95
N TYR A 101 11.94 -15.21 7.96
CA TYR A 101 12.48 -15.24 6.59
C TYR A 101 11.57 -14.53 5.58
N SER A 102 10.66 -13.71 6.06
CA SER A 102 9.76 -12.94 5.21
C SER A 102 10.52 -11.90 4.41
N GLY A 103 10.28 -11.85 3.10
CA GLY A 103 10.95 -10.92 2.19
C GLY A 103 12.19 -11.50 1.51
N ASP A 104 12.38 -12.80 1.55
CA ASP A 104 13.34 -13.51 0.71
C ASP A 104 12.84 -13.55 -0.75
N PRO A 105 13.62 -13.07 -1.75
CA PRO A 105 13.30 -13.22 -3.16
C PRO A 105 13.22 -14.69 -3.55
N LEU A 106 12.17 -15.08 -4.29
CA LEU A 106 11.98 -16.49 -4.69
C LEU A 106 12.84 -16.91 -5.88
N GLY A 107 13.47 -15.99 -6.58
CA GLY A 107 14.37 -16.26 -7.69
C GLY A 107 15.78 -15.77 -7.38
N ILE A 108 16.62 -15.79 -8.41
CA ILE A 108 18.00 -15.34 -8.29
C ILE A 108 18.08 -13.84 -7.97
N HIS A 109 18.93 -13.49 -7.00
CA HIS A 109 19.33 -12.13 -6.74
C HIS A 109 20.83 -12.01 -6.66
N ILE A 110 21.41 -11.20 -7.55
CA ILE A 110 22.85 -10.87 -7.56
C ILE A 110 22.97 -9.35 -7.54
N GLN A 111 23.75 -8.81 -6.60
CA GLN A 111 24.02 -7.38 -6.49
C GLN A 111 25.53 -7.14 -6.39
N ASP A 112 26.07 -6.29 -7.26
CA ASP A 112 27.50 -5.97 -7.33
C ASP A 112 28.38 -7.25 -7.46
N GLY A 113 27.87 -8.28 -8.13
CA GLY A 113 28.48 -9.61 -8.31
C GLY A 113 28.35 -10.55 -7.09
N GLU A 114 27.73 -10.13 -6.00
CA GLU A 114 27.42 -10.98 -4.86
C GLU A 114 26.12 -11.75 -5.09
N LEU A 115 26.17 -13.06 -4.93
CA LEU A 115 25.03 -13.95 -4.99
C LEU A 115 24.31 -13.96 -3.63
N VAL A 116 23.07 -13.48 -3.61
CA VAL A 116 22.25 -13.32 -2.40
C VAL A 116 21.14 -14.37 -2.29
N SER A 117 20.52 -14.74 -3.42
CA SER A 117 19.44 -15.73 -3.48
C SER A 117 19.61 -16.63 -4.70
N LEU A 118 19.21 -17.88 -4.59
CA LEU A 118 19.33 -18.90 -5.65
C LEU A 118 18.10 -18.88 -6.58
N PRO A 119 18.26 -19.28 -7.86
CA PRO A 119 17.11 -19.46 -8.74
C PRO A 119 16.26 -20.66 -8.27
N THR A 120 14.95 -20.50 -8.25
CA THR A 120 13.99 -21.57 -7.95
C THR A 120 13.16 -21.92 -9.19
N PHE A 121 12.75 -23.18 -9.32
CA PHE A 121 11.87 -23.66 -10.39
C PHE A 121 12.37 -23.39 -11.82
N ASN A 122 13.67 -23.21 -12.03
CA ASN A 122 14.26 -22.82 -13.31
C ASN A 122 13.59 -21.57 -13.94
N ARG A 123 13.18 -20.63 -13.12
CA ARG A 123 12.54 -19.38 -13.56
C ARG A 123 13.52 -18.48 -14.29
N SER A 124 12.97 -17.66 -15.16
CA SER A 124 13.72 -16.65 -15.90
C SER A 124 14.13 -15.48 -14.99
N ALA A 125 15.27 -14.90 -15.30
CA ALA A 125 15.83 -13.72 -14.65
C ALA A 125 16.30 -12.70 -15.65
N LEU A 126 16.23 -11.42 -15.30
CA LEU A 126 16.93 -10.34 -15.99
C LEU A 126 18.31 -10.21 -15.38
N ILE A 127 19.36 -10.19 -16.21
CA ILE A 127 20.75 -10.13 -15.80
C ILE A 127 21.51 -9.04 -16.54
N GLY A 128 22.44 -8.40 -15.85
CA GLY A 128 23.43 -7.51 -16.44
C GLY A 128 24.83 -8.08 -16.26
N LEU A 129 25.57 -8.13 -17.36
CA LEU A 129 26.94 -8.60 -17.39
C LEU A 129 27.94 -7.45 -17.21
N ARG A 130 29.16 -7.78 -16.80
CA ARG A 130 30.26 -6.80 -16.63
C ARG A 130 30.65 -6.10 -17.95
N ASP A 131 30.38 -6.71 -19.10
CA ASP A 131 30.61 -6.12 -20.43
C ASP A 131 29.49 -5.15 -20.87
N GLY A 132 28.47 -4.95 -20.02
CA GLY A 132 27.34 -4.05 -20.27
C GLY A 132 26.16 -4.69 -20.97
N ARG A 133 26.22 -5.95 -21.40
CA ARG A 133 25.08 -6.66 -21.96
C ARG A 133 24.01 -6.88 -20.90
N VAL A 134 22.75 -6.74 -21.32
CA VAL A 134 21.57 -7.08 -20.52
C VAL A 134 20.79 -8.15 -21.26
N LEU A 135 20.42 -9.23 -20.58
CA LEU A 135 19.73 -10.35 -21.19
C LEU A 135 18.78 -11.06 -20.22
N ILE A 136 17.90 -11.91 -20.74
CA ILE A 136 16.98 -12.74 -19.96
C ILE A 136 17.42 -14.19 -20.13
N ALA A 137 17.67 -14.90 -19.00
CA ALA A 137 18.07 -16.29 -19.00
C ALA A 137 17.44 -17.07 -17.84
N ARG A 138 17.32 -18.39 -18.04
CA ARG A 138 16.97 -19.33 -16.99
C ARG A 138 18.22 -19.99 -16.45
N PHE A 139 18.18 -20.35 -15.17
CA PHE A 139 19.33 -20.98 -14.51
C PHE A 139 18.94 -22.26 -13.79
N GLN A 140 19.88 -23.19 -13.77
CA GLN A 140 19.96 -24.25 -12.81
C GLN A 140 21.08 -23.95 -11.84
N ALA A 141 20.81 -24.11 -10.52
CA ALA A 141 21.83 -23.97 -9.49
C ALA A 141 22.22 -25.33 -8.92
N ASN A 142 23.50 -25.50 -8.64
CA ASN A 142 24.04 -26.61 -7.88
C ASN A 142 24.99 -26.05 -6.82
N ALA A 143 24.56 -26.09 -5.56
CA ALA A 143 25.30 -25.52 -4.43
C ALA A 143 25.86 -26.64 -3.55
N LEU A 144 27.15 -26.59 -3.26
CA LEU A 144 27.90 -27.64 -2.55
C LEU A 144 28.81 -27.04 -1.48
N VAL A 145 28.97 -27.77 -0.38
CA VAL A 145 30.08 -27.54 0.57
C VAL A 145 30.95 -28.81 0.62
N GLN A 146 32.25 -28.64 0.45
CA GLN A 146 33.26 -29.69 0.65
C GLN A 146 33.82 -29.56 2.07
N LEU A 147 33.79 -30.68 2.79
CA LEU A 147 34.30 -30.81 4.14
C LEU A 147 35.83 -31.13 4.15
N PRO A 148 36.53 -30.97 5.28
CA PRO A 148 37.96 -31.20 5.37
C PRO A 148 38.41 -32.64 5.00
N ASP A 149 37.52 -33.61 5.18
CA ASP A 149 37.76 -35.04 4.83
C ASP A 149 37.52 -35.36 3.34
N GLY A 150 37.19 -34.31 2.52
CA GLY A 150 36.93 -34.43 1.09
C GLY A 150 35.49 -34.76 0.73
N ARG A 151 34.62 -35.11 1.68
CA ARG A 151 33.18 -35.31 1.41
C ARG A 151 32.54 -34.03 0.93
N THR A 152 31.65 -34.15 -0.05
CA THR A 152 30.89 -33.05 -0.61
C THR A 152 29.42 -33.19 -0.22
N MET A 153 28.87 -32.15 0.38
CA MET A 153 27.47 -32.10 0.83
C MET A 153 26.68 -31.07 0.03
N PRO A 154 25.44 -31.38 -0.38
CA PRO A 154 24.60 -30.40 -1.05
C PRO A 154 24.12 -29.31 -0.08
N LEU A 155 24.16 -28.05 -0.52
CA LEU A 155 23.52 -26.94 0.15
C LEU A 155 22.09 -26.80 -0.40
N SER A 156 21.12 -26.86 0.49
CA SER A 156 19.69 -26.79 0.12
C SER A 156 19.16 -25.37 -0.02
N GLY A 157 19.84 -24.39 0.55
CA GLY A 157 19.42 -22.99 0.53
C GLY A 157 20.56 -22.01 0.75
N LEU A 158 20.38 -20.81 0.25
CA LEU A 158 21.23 -19.64 0.48
C LEU A 158 20.38 -18.52 1.05
N ASN A 159 20.64 -18.11 2.28
CA ASN A 159 19.87 -17.08 3.00
C ASN A 159 18.38 -17.44 3.16
N GLU A 160 18.08 -18.71 3.21
CA GLU A 160 16.74 -19.32 3.32
C GLU A 160 16.60 -20.16 4.58
N PRO A 161 15.34 -20.44 5.02
CA PRO A 161 15.11 -21.35 6.15
C PRO A 161 15.82 -22.68 5.95
N PRO A 162 16.51 -23.22 6.96
CA PRO A 162 17.16 -24.53 6.84
C PRO A 162 16.11 -25.62 6.59
N PRO A 163 16.41 -26.63 5.75
CA PRO A 163 15.53 -27.76 5.53
C PRO A 163 15.41 -28.60 6.82
N LYS A 164 14.47 -29.55 6.86
CA LYS A 164 14.35 -30.47 8.01
C LYS A 164 15.59 -31.41 8.14
N ASN A 165 16.24 -31.69 7.03
CA ASN A 165 17.48 -32.49 6.96
C ASN A 165 18.34 -31.94 5.83
N GLY A 166 19.52 -31.39 6.16
CA GLY A 166 20.46 -30.84 5.17
C GLY A 166 21.20 -29.58 5.66
N TRP A 167 21.76 -28.86 4.69
CA TRP A 167 22.63 -27.71 4.91
C TRP A 167 22.06 -26.47 4.27
N SER A 168 22.13 -25.33 4.98
CA SER A 168 21.86 -23.98 4.44
C SER A 168 23.03 -23.06 4.73
N LEU A 169 23.28 -22.12 3.82
CA LEU A 169 24.32 -21.11 3.93
C LEU A 169 23.70 -19.75 4.22
N PHE A 170 24.23 -19.04 5.21
CA PHE A 170 23.87 -17.67 5.53
C PHE A 170 25.08 -16.76 5.34
N THR A 171 24.87 -15.66 4.62
CA THR A 171 25.85 -14.59 4.39
C THR A 171 25.38 -13.28 5.06
N PRO A 172 26.22 -12.24 5.19
CA PRO A 172 25.81 -10.94 5.71
C PRO A 172 24.62 -10.30 4.94
N ALA A 173 24.38 -10.69 3.68
CA ALA A 173 23.24 -10.25 2.90
C ALA A 173 21.88 -10.70 3.48
N PHE A 174 21.86 -11.74 4.33
CA PHE A 174 20.65 -12.15 5.06
C PHE A 174 20.29 -11.13 6.16
N GLY A 175 21.27 -10.69 6.91
CA GLY A 175 21.10 -9.83 8.08
C GLY A 175 22.10 -10.13 9.19
N PRO A 176 21.89 -9.64 10.41
CA PRO A 176 22.89 -9.73 11.48
C PRO A 176 22.97 -11.11 12.14
N THR A 177 21.91 -11.91 12.08
CA THR A 177 21.85 -13.26 12.70
C THR A 177 21.04 -14.21 11.84
N THR A 178 21.25 -15.53 12.00
CA THR A 178 20.59 -16.60 11.23
C THR A 178 19.11 -16.76 11.54
N GLN A 179 18.64 -16.27 12.67
CA GLN A 179 17.27 -16.38 13.17
C GLN A 179 16.77 -17.86 13.31
N THR A 180 17.68 -18.80 13.39
CA THR A 180 17.37 -20.22 13.55
C THR A 180 16.95 -20.56 14.99
N PRO A 181 16.14 -21.60 15.21
CA PRO A 181 15.77 -22.05 16.56
C PRO A 181 16.92 -22.71 17.31
N ALA A 182 16.82 -22.75 18.62
CA ALA A 182 17.72 -23.53 19.47
C ALA A 182 17.72 -25.03 19.09
N GLY A 183 18.85 -25.66 19.19
CA GLY A 183 19.07 -27.05 18.78
C GLY A 183 19.52 -27.23 17.33
N THR A 184 19.53 -26.14 16.53
CA THR A 184 20.13 -26.14 15.20
C THR A 184 21.65 -26.07 15.31
N VAL A 185 22.38 -26.90 14.57
CA VAL A 185 23.86 -26.86 14.54
C VAL A 185 24.31 -25.76 13.59
N GLU A 186 25.03 -24.79 14.09
CA GLU A 186 25.50 -23.61 13.35
C GLU A 186 27.03 -23.56 13.37
N ILE A 187 27.63 -23.45 12.20
CA ILE A 187 29.08 -23.38 12.00
C ILE A 187 29.37 -21.96 11.55
N VAL A 188 29.93 -21.18 12.47
CA VAL A 188 30.39 -19.81 12.17
C VAL A 188 31.78 -19.91 11.56
N ALA A 189 31.97 -19.36 10.36
CA ALA A 189 33.22 -19.45 9.65
C ALA A 189 33.63 -18.08 9.04
N GLN A 190 34.91 -17.80 9.05
CA GLN A 190 35.49 -16.67 8.32
C GLN A 190 35.65 -17.02 6.85
N ALA A 191 35.32 -16.13 5.94
CA ALA A 191 35.37 -16.36 4.51
C ALA A 191 35.75 -15.10 3.73
N ASN A 192 36.37 -15.27 2.55
CA ASN A 192 36.71 -14.16 1.67
C ASN A 192 35.51 -13.74 0.80
N LEU A 193 34.59 -12.98 1.38
CA LEU A 193 33.42 -12.44 0.67
C LEU A 193 33.79 -11.42 -0.43
N PRO A 194 32.93 -11.14 -1.42
CA PRO A 194 31.55 -11.66 -1.55
C PRO A 194 31.48 -13.06 -2.16
N LEU A 195 30.40 -13.78 -1.85
CA LEU A 195 30.04 -15.03 -2.50
C LEU A 195 29.68 -14.78 -3.96
N ARG A 196 30.40 -15.42 -4.91
CA ARG A 196 30.20 -15.21 -6.37
C ARG A 196 29.79 -16.50 -7.06
N PRO A 197 28.94 -16.43 -8.10
CA PRO A 197 28.65 -17.60 -8.92
C PRO A 197 29.90 -18.27 -9.48
N ASN A 198 29.91 -19.60 -9.57
CA ASN A 198 30.96 -20.39 -10.21
C ASN A 198 32.38 -20.07 -9.71
N THR A 199 32.50 -19.54 -8.51
CA THR A 199 33.77 -19.18 -7.89
C THR A 199 33.87 -19.87 -6.54
N PRO A 200 34.89 -20.71 -6.29
CA PRO A 200 35.10 -21.35 -4.99
C PRO A 200 35.29 -20.31 -3.90
N LEU A 201 34.59 -20.49 -2.78
CA LEU A 201 34.76 -19.69 -1.56
C LEU A 201 35.36 -20.60 -0.48
N THR A 202 36.56 -20.26 -0.02
CA THR A 202 37.18 -20.93 1.14
C THR A 202 36.69 -20.28 2.43
N ALA A 203 36.31 -21.12 3.41
CA ALA A 203 35.88 -20.67 4.72
C ALA A 203 36.60 -21.44 5.82
N THR A 204 37.06 -20.78 6.87
CA THR A 204 37.72 -21.36 8.03
C THR A 204 36.79 -21.32 9.23
N VAL A 205 36.48 -22.47 9.80
CA VAL A 205 35.60 -22.62 10.96
C VAL A 205 36.17 -21.86 12.16
N ARG A 206 35.35 -21.03 12.78
CA ARG A 206 35.69 -20.28 14.01
C ARG A 206 35.01 -20.86 15.24
N ALA A 207 33.75 -21.23 15.11
CA ALA A 207 32.97 -21.77 16.21
C ALA A 207 31.85 -22.67 15.69
N ILE A 208 31.41 -23.60 16.52
CA ILE A 208 30.25 -24.43 16.30
C ILE A 208 29.32 -24.25 17.49
N SER A 209 28.06 -24.00 17.24
CA SER A 209 27.04 -23.73 18.25
C SER A 209 25.78 -24.55 18.01
N THR A 210 25.06 -24.82 19.08
CA THR A 210 23.70 -25.43 19.04
C THR A 210 22.66 -24.54 19.69
N THR A 211 23.04 -23.28 20.04
CA THR A 211 22.14 -22.34 20.71
C THR A 211 21.09 -21.73 19.77
N GLY A 212 21.30 -21.85 18.47
CA GLY A 212 20.50 -21.16 17.45
C GLY A 212 20.81 -19.67 17.38
N ASN A 213 20.30 -19.01 16.36
CA ASN A 213 20.40 -17.57 16.16
C ASN A 213 21.82 -17.02 16.17
N ALA A 214 22.77 -17.71 15.53
CA ALA A 214 24.16 -17.28 15.47
C ALA A 214 24.31 -15.92 14.80
N VAL A 215 25.24 -15.11 15.30
CA VAL A 215 25.65 -13.85 14.66
C VAL A 215 26.39 -14.18 13.35
N ILE A 216 25.99 -13.57 12.25
CA ILE A 216 26.64 -13.69 10.95
C ILE A 216 27.78 -12.68 10.90
N PRO A 217 29.06 -13.13 10.81
CA PRO A 217 30.20 -12.21 10.75
C PRO A 217 30.18 -11.37 9.48
N ARG A 218 30.58 -10.10 9.53
CA ARG A 218 30.68 -9.26 8.34
C ARG A 218 31.73 -9.75 7.33
N ASP A 219 32.74 -10.46 7.81
CA ASP A 219 33.85 -11.07 7.06
C ASP A 219 33.72 -12.60 7.01
N GLY A 220 32.51 -13.11 7.10
CA GLY A 220 32.30 -14.55 7.18
C GLY A 220 30.87 -15.01 6.83
N ILE A 221 30.62 -16.26 7.15
CA ILE A 221 29.38 -16.96 6.84
C ILE A 221 28.95 -17.79 8.04
N VAL A 222 27.68 -18.24 8.03
CA VAL A 222 27.22 -19.30 8.92
C VAL A 222 26.62 -20.44 8.08
N LEU A 223 27.17 -21.65 8.24
CA LEU A 223 26.54 -22.85 7.72
C LEU A 223 25.65 -23.44 8.79
N VAL A 224 24.41 -23.73 8.42
CA VAL A 224 23.39 -24.32 9.30
C VAL A 224 23.11 -25.75 8.87
N ALA A 225 23.20 -26.67 9.80
CA ALA A 225 22.95 -28.08 9.56
C ALA A 225 21.82 -28.62 10.46
N THR A 226 20.96 -29.43 9.86
CA THR A 226 19.78 -30.03 10.51
C THR A 226 19.65 -31.51 10.19
N GLY A 227 18.93 -32.27 11.03
CA GLY A 227 18.77 -33.73 10.84
C GLY A 227 20.10 -34.47 10.84
N ASP A 228 20.28 -35.38 9.89
CA ASP A 228 21.53 -36.16 9.77
C ASP A 228 22.76 -35.30 9.47
N ALA A 229 22.55 -34.16 8.79
CA ALA A 229 23.62 -33.20 8.52
C ALA A 229 24.17 -32.57 9.81
N ALA A 230 23.37 -32.43 10.85
CA ALA A 230 23.79 -31.91 12.15
C ALA A 230 24.84 -32.82 12.82
N ALA A 231 24.71 -34.14 12.74
CA ALA A 231 25.69 -35.09 13.27
C ALA A 231 27.04 -34.94 12.56
N ILE A 232 27.04 -34.70 11.25
CA ILE A 232 28.26 -34.46 10.47
C ILE A 232 28.87 -33.12 10.86
N ALA A 233 28.04 -32.08 10.99
CA ALA A 233 28.49 -30.72 11.35
C ALA A 233 29.18 -30.68 12.71
N GLN A 234 28.70 -31.47 13.69
CA GLN A 234 29.30 -31.60 15.03
C GLN A 234 30.68 -32.28 15.05
N THR A 235 31.08 -32.97 13.97
CA THR A 235 32.43 -33.58 13.87
C THR A 235 33.48 -32.59 13.42
N LEU A 236 33.08 -31.40 12.95
CA LEU A 236 34.01 -30.36 12.55
C LEU A 236 34.69 -29.75 13.78
N THR A 237 35.87 -29.18 13.56
CA THR A 237 36.66 -28.53 14.63
C THR A 237 36.95 -27.09 14.23
N PRO A 238 37.21 -26.19 15.20
CA PRO A 238 37.82 -24.91 14.88
C PRO A 238 39.05 -25.05 13.98
N ASP A 239 39.30 -24.06 13.15
CA ASP A 239 40.34 -23.97 12.13
C ASP A 239 40.22 -24.99 10.96
N ALA A 240 39.17 -25.79 10.93
CA ALA A 240 38.84 -26.62 9.79
C ALA A 240 38.53 -25.78 8.54
N ASN A 241 39.05 -26.17 7.39
CA ASN A 241 38.81 -25.48 6.12
C ASN A 241 37.65 -26.15 5.37
N LEU A 242 36.72 -25.30 4.92
CA LEU A 242 35.59 -25.70 4.07
C LEU A 242 35.74 -25.03 2.71
N GLN A 243 35.30 -25.68 1.65
CA GLN A 243 35.16 -25.06 0.33
C GLN A 243 33.69 -25.05 -0.06
N LEU A 244 33.20 -23.87 -0.43
CA LEU A 244 31.83 -23.70 -0.92
C LEU A 244 31.89 -23.37 -2.41
N LEU A 245 31.01 -23.98 -3.19
CA LEU A 245 30.88 -23.71 -4.60
C LEU A 245 29.40 -23.68 -4.99
N ILE A 246 28.96 -22.59 -5.53
CA ILE A 246 27.64 -22.45 -6.10
C ILE A 246 27.77 -22.29 -7.61
N ASN A 247 27.45 -23.36 -8.32
CA ASN A 247 27.48 -23.40 -9.78
C ASN A 247 26.11 -22.95 -10.32
N LEU A 248 26.09 -21.87 -11.06
CA LEU A 248 24.96 -21.46 -11.89
C LEU A 248 25.23 -21.92 -13.33
N THR A 249 24.27 -22.63 -13.92
CA THR A 249 24.33 -23.07 -15.31
C THR A 249 23.22 -22.37 -16.08
N PRO A 250 23.52 -21.48 -17.04
CA PRO A 250 22.50 -20.94 -17.94
C PRO A 250 21.89 -22.06 -18.78
N LEU A 251 20.55 -22.11 -18.88
CA LEU A 251 19.84 -23.17 -19.60
C LEU A 251 19.52 -22.79 -21.05
N ASP A 252 19.45 -21.51 -21.37
CA ASP A 252 18.95 -21.01 -22.65
C ASP A 252 19.70 -19.74 -23.16
N ALA A 253 20.88 -19.50 -22.63
CA ALA A 253 21.81 -18.46 -23.08
C ALA A 253 23.25 -18.90 -22.90
N SER A 254 24.20 -18.25 -23.63
CA SER A 254 25.63 -18.59 -23.57
C SER A 254 26.44 -17.40 -23.06
N PHE A 255 26.93 -17.50 -21.83
CA PHE A 255 27.87 -16.57 -21.19
C PHE A 255 28.48 -17.24 -19.95
N ASP A 256 29.55 -16.66 -19.42
CA ASP A 256 30.13 -17.15 -18.16
C ASP A 256 29.37 -16.54 -16.96
N PRO A 257 28.79 -17.33 -16.05
CA PRO A 257 28.11 -16.81 -14.88
C PRO A 257 28.98 -15.97 -13.92
N ARG A 258 30.31 -16.07 -14.02
CA ARG A 258 31.27 -15.23 -13.29
C ARG A 258 31.21 -13.76 -13.74
N ASP A 259 30.72 -13.51 -14.96
CA ASP A 259 30.58 -12.18 -15.51
C ASP A 259 29.28 -11.48 -15.09
N ILE A 260 28.39 -12.15 -14.36
CA ILE A 260 27.17 -11.53 -13.88
C ILE A 260 27.53 -10.44 -12.86
N LEU A 261 27.17 -9.20 -13.18
CA LEU A 261 27.30 -8.06 -12.27
C LEU A 261 26.07 -7.92 -11.37
N TRP A 262 24.88 -8.10 -11.95
CA TRP A 262 23.63 -8.07 -11.23
C TRP A 262 22.58 -8.99 -11.88
N ALA A 263 21.65 -9.49 -11.07
CA ALA A 263 20.51 -10.26 -11.53
C ALA A 263 19.30 -10.05 -10.64
N ILE A 264 18.11 -10.06 -11.22
CA ILE A 264 16.83 -10.13 -10.54
C ILE A 264 16.01 -11.28 -11.10
N GLY A 265 15.43 -12.10 -10.23
CA GLY A 265 14.47 -13.12 -10.61
C GLY A 265 13.16 -12.52 -11.10
N GLY A 266 12.34 -13.38 -11.71
CA GLY A 266 11.01 -13.04 -12.20
C GLY A 266 10.31 -14.27 -12.75
N GLY A 267 9.53 -14.06 -13.80
CA GLY A 267 8.83 -15.12 -14.52
C GLY A 267 7.32 -14.90 -14.60
N PRO A 268 6.70 -15.57 -15.56
CA PRO A 268 7.33 -16.28 -16.66
C PRO A 268 7.89 -15.34 -17.75
N ARG A 269 8.74 -15.87 -18.62
CA ARG A 269 9.12 -15.19 -19.86
C ARG A 269 7.86 -14.96 -20.71
N LEU A 270 7.77 -13.79 -21.33
CA LEU A 270 6.59 -13.33 -22.07
C LEU A 270 6.84 -13.30 -23.59
N VAL A 271 8.03 -12.86 -23.98
CA VAL A 271 8.47 -12.75 -25.37
C VAL A 271 9.83 -13.42 -25.49
N ARG A 272 10.04 -14.17 -26.56
CA ARG A 272 11.32 -14.79 -26.92
C ARG A 272 11.56 -14.62 -28.41
N ASN A 273 12.72 -14.11 -28.79
CA ASN A 273 13.12 -13.88 -30.19
C ASN A 273 12.04 -13.12 -31.01
N GLY A 274 11.42 -12.10 -30.41
CA GLY A 274 10.38 -11.31 -31.05
C GLY A 274 9.00 -11.98 -31.16
N GLN A 275 8.83 -13.18 -30.61
CA GLN A 275 7.56 -13.92 -30.63
C GLN A 275 6.97 -13.99 -29.24
N VAL A 276 5.63 -13.90 -29.14
CA VAL A 276 4.91 -14.16 -27.90
C VAL A 276 5.17 -15.60 -27.44
N SER A 277 5.72 -15.76 -26.25
CA SER A 277 6.09 -17.04 -25.66
C SER A 277 5.86 -16.99 -24.16
N VAL A 278 4.58 -17.07 -23.73
CA VAL A 278 4.22 -17.03 -22.31
C VAL A 278 4.54 -18.38 -21.67
N GLU A 279 5.73 -18.52 -21.10
CA GLU A 279 6.30 -19.81 -20.66
C GLU A 279 5.82 -20.20 -19.23
N TYR A 280 4.58 -19.89 -18.87
CA TYR A 280 4.07 -20.05 -17.49
C TYR A 280 4.17 -21.47 -16.95
N ALA A 281 3.83 -22.48 -17.75
CA ALA A 281 3.88 -23.89 -17.32
C ALA A 281 5.34 -24.39 -17.16
N ALA A 282 6.26 -23.96 -18.05
CA ALA A 282 7.66 -24.33 -17.99
C ALA A 282 8.39 -23.71 -16.80
N GLU A 283 7.87 -22.60 -16.26
CA GLU A 283 8.42 -21.86 -15.12
C GLU A 283 7.58 -22.06 -13.83
N ASN A 284 6.75 -23.10 -13.79
CA ASN A 284 5.94 -23.49 -12.64
C ASN A 284 4.94 -22.42 -12.17
N PHE A 285 4.29 -21.74 -13.13
CA PHE A 285 3.13 -20.88 -12.87
C PHE A 285 1.83 -21.54 -13.34
N SER A 286 0.71 -21.22 -12.71
CA SER A 286 -0.58 -21.78 -13.10
C SER A 286 -1.18 -21.06 -14.31
N ALA A 287 -1.99 -21.77 -15.10
CA ALA A 287 -2.77 -21.18 -16.19
C ALA A 287 -3.65 -20.02 -15.69
N LYS A 288 -4.30 -20.18 -14.52
CA LYS A 288 -5.11 -19.13 -13.89
C LYS A 288 -4.30 -17.85 -13.67
N PHE A 289 -3.03 -17.95 -13.24
CA PHE A 289 -2.15 -16.78 -13.07
C PHE A 289 -1.88 -16.08 -14.40
N ALA A 290 -1.70 -16.84 -15.48
CA ALA A 290 -1.41 -16.28 -16.80
C ALA A 290 -2.65 -15.64 -17.45
N GLU A 291 -3.83 -16.21 -17.26
CA GLU A 291 -5.09 -15.83 -17.92
C GLU A 291 -5.90 -14.78 -17.16
N THR A 292 -5.60 -14.54 -15.89
CA THR A 292 -6.36 -13.56 -15.09
C THR A 292 -5.75 -12.16 -15.25
N LYS A 293 -6.60 -11.15 -15.45
CA LYS A 293 -6.20 -9.73 -15.45
C LYS A 293 -5.76 -9.28 -14.07
N HIS A 294 -4.55 -8.74 -14.00
CA HIS A 294 -3.95 -8.20 -12.78
C HIS A 294 -3.13 -6.96 -13.09
N PRO A 295 -2.81 -6.11 -12.08
CA PRO A 295 -1.67 -5.20 -12.18
C PRO A 295 -0.42 -6.00 -12.52
N ARG A 296 0.43 -5.48 -13.41
CA ARG A 296 1.61 -6.19 -13.90
C ARG A 296 2.84 -5.29 -13.87
N THR A 297 3.98 -5.89 -13.55
CA THR A 297 5.30 -5.30 -13.76
C THR A 297 6.06 -6.20 -14.69
N ALA A 298 6.75 -5.64 -15.68
CA ALA A 298 7.55 -6.39 -16.63
C ALA A 298 8.76 -5.59 -17.10
N VAL A 299 9.72 -6.29 -17.66
CA VAL A 299 10.83 -5.70 -18.41
C VAL A 299 10.83 -6.25 -19.84
N GLY A 300 11.18 -5.38 -20.80
CA GLY A 300 11.28 -5.75 -22.22
C GLY A 300 12.62 -5.33 -22.79
N LEU A 301 13.29 -6.24 -23.50
CA LEU A 301 14.54 -6.00 -24.20
C LEU A 301 14.30 -5.74 -25.67
N LYS A 302 14.91 -4.68 -26.18
CA LYS A 302 15.01 -4.34 -27.60
C LYS A 302 16.49 -4.31 -27.99
N SER A 303 16.77 -4.24 -29.29
CA SER A 303 18.16 -4.10 -29.77
C SER A 303 18.86 -2.84 -29.24
N ASP A 304 18.10 -1.78 -28.99
CA ASP A 304 18.57 -0.44 -28.62
C ASP A 304 18.07 0.06 -27.25
N ALA A 305 17.28 -0.75 -26.55
CA ALA A 305 16.67 -0.29 -25.28
C ALA A 305 16.25 -1.43 -24.35
N LEU A 306 16.23 -1.12 -23.05
CA LEU A 306 15.49 -1.82 -22.01
C LEU A 306 14.25 -1.00 -21.66
N LEU A 307 13.10 -1.65 -21.52
CA LEU A 307 11.85 -1.06 -21.06
C LEU A 307 11.52 -1.55 -19.65
N PHE A 308 11.19 -0.63 -18.75
CA PHE A 308 10.43 -0.93 -17.55
C PHE A 308 8.96 -0.68 -17.86
N VAL A 309 8.11 -1.65 -17.64
CA VAL A 309 6.68 -1.57 -17.96
C VAL A 309 5.85 -1.90 -16.71
N VAL A 310 4.95 -0.99 -16.35
CA VAL A 310 4.02 -1.16 -15.22
C VAL A 310 2.61 -0.93 -15.74
N VAL A 311 1.72 -1.89 -15.47
CA VAL A 311 0.30 -1.84 -15.82
C VAL A 311 -0.50 -1.79 -14.52
N ASP A 312 -1.26 -0.73 -14.31
CA ASP A 312 -2.22 -0.67 -13.20
C ASP A 312 -3.36 -1.66 -13.42
N GLY A 313 -4.06 -2.04 -12.35
CA GLY A 313 -5.15 -2.99 -12.49
C GLY A 313 -6.00 -3.11 -11.23
N ARG A 314 -7.07 -3.94 -11.30
CA ARG A 314 -8.04 -4.14 -10.22
C ARG A 314 -8.78 -2.87 -9.82
N GLN A 315 -8.85 -1.88 -10.72
CA GLN A 315 -9.48 -0.57 -10.49
C GLN A 315 -10.51 -0.31 -11.60
N PRO A 316 -11.76 -0.77 -11.43
CA PRO A 316 -12.81 -0.61 -12.45
C PRO A 316 -12.98 0.85 -12.88
N GLY A 317 -13.11 1.08 -14.18
CA GLY A 317 -13.25 2.43 -14.77
C GLY A 317 -11.94 3.22 -14.88
N TYR A 318 -10.85 2.75 -14.28
CA TYR A 318 -9.53 3.36 -14.40
C TYR A 318 -8.53 2.45 -15.13
N SER A 319 -8.27 1.26 -14.59
CA SER A 319 -7.43 0.24 -15.20
C SER A 319 -7.80 -1.15 -14.69
N GLU A 320 -8.18 -2.04 -15.61
CA GLU A 320 -8.56 -3.42 -15.25
C GLU A 320 -7.33 -4.30 -15.00
N GLY A 321 -6.21 -3.98 -15.61
CA GLY A 321 -5.01 -4.79 -15.66
C GLY A 321 -4.97 -5.69 -16.90
N MET A 322 -3.89 -6.46 -17.03
CA MET A 322 -3.64 -7.34 -18.18
C MET A 322 -3.46 -8.79 -17.74
N THR A 323 -3.88 -9.73 -18.60
CA THR A 323 -3.38 -11.11 -18.62
C THR A 323 -1.90 -11.10 -19.04
N LEU A 324 -1.18 -12.21 -18.83
CA LEU A 324 0.19 -12.30 -19.30
C LEU A 324 0.27 -12.35 -20.85
N PHE A 325 -0.76 -12.85 -21.51
CA PHE A 325 -0.85 -12.86 -22.96
C PHE A 325 -1.03 -11.45 -23.55
N GLU A 326 -1.93 -10.66 -22.98
CA GLU A 326 -2.12 -9.24 -23.36
C GLU A 326 -0.84 -8.42 -23.12
N LEU A 327 -0.14 -8.65 -22.01
CA LEU A 327 1.13 -8.00 -21.70
C LEU A 327 2.25 -8.42 -22.67
N ALA A 328 2.30 -9.71 -23.03
CA ALA A 328 3.27 -10.21 -24.01
C ALA A 328 3.05 -9.60 -25.41
N GLU A 329 1.78 -9.50 -25.84
CA GLU A 329 1.42 -8.81 -27.08
C GLU A 329 1.79 -7.33 -27.04
N PHE A 330 1.53 -6.66 -25.93
CA PHE A 330 1.93 -5.27 -25.72
C PHE A 330 3.44 -5.08 -25.89
N LEU A 331 4.24 -5.92 -25.22
CA LEU A 331 5.71 -5.86 -25.30
C LEU A 331 6.26 -6.22 -26.67
N ARG A 332 5.68 -7.23 -27.34
CA ARG A 332 6.03 -7.56 -28.73
C ARG A 332 5.73 -6.39 -29.67
N ASN A 333 4.56 -5.78 -29.54
CA ASN A 333 4.16 -4.62 -30.36
C ASN A 333 5.02 -3.39 -30.07
N ALA A 334 5.56 -3.26 -28.85
CA ALA A 334 6.58 -2.27 -28.48
C ALA A 334 7.95 -2.55 -29.13
N GLY A 335 8.11 -3.68 -29.86
CA GLY A 335 9.33 -4.08 -30.55
C GLY A 335 10.32 -4.83 -29.66
N CYS A 336 9.87 -5.40 -28.54
CA CYS A 336 10.74 -6.22 -27.69
C CYS A 336 11.08 -7.55 -28.38
N THR A 337 12.36 -7.92 -28.37
CA THR A 337 12.83 -9.24 -28.77
C THR A 337 12.70 -10.26 -27.66
N ASP A 338 12.87 -9.82 -26.43
CA ASP A 338 12.68 -10.63 -25.22
C ASP A 338 11.94 -9.84 -24.15
N ALA A 339 11.15 -10.51 -23.31
CA ALA A 339 10.46 -9.88 -22.21
C ALA A 339 10.21 -10.84 -21.06
N LEU A 340 10.23 -10.29 -19.85
CA LEU A 340 10.09 -11.01 -18.59
C LEU A 340 9.02 -10.34 -17.72
N ASN A 341 8.08 -11.12 -17.22
CA ASN A 341 7.17 -10.67 -16.18
C ASN A 341 7.87 -10.68 -14.81
N LEU A 342 7.59 -9.71 -13.98
CA LEU A 342 8.05 -9.58 -12.60
C LEU A 342 6.87 -9.74 -11.63
N ASP A 343 7.09 -9.56 -10.32
CA ASP A 343 5.98 -9.61 -9.36
C ASP A 343 4.95 -8.53 -9.68
N GLY A 344 3.71 -8.92 -9.59
CA GLY A 344 2.56 -8.11 -9.98
C GLY A 344 1.59 -7.85 -8.83
N GLY A 345 0.33 -7.57 -9.19
CA GLY A 345 -0.72 -7.34 -8.22
C GLY A 345 -0.47 -6.11 -7.35
N GLY A 346 -0.57 -6.26 -6.03
CA GLY A 346 -0.33 -5.17 -5.08
C GLY A 346 1.12 -4.69 -5.01
N SER A 347 2.08 -5.48 -5.51
CA SER A 347 3.51 -5.11 -5.58
C SER A 347 3.83 -4.18 -6.74
N THR A 348 2.96 -4.13 -7.75
CA THR A 348 3.14 -3.32 -8.97
C THR A 348 3.32 -1.84 -8.64
N THR A 349 4.53 -1.33 -8.78
CA THR A 349 4.89 0.05 -8.41
C THR A 349 5.98 0.59 -9.32
N LEU A 350 5.81 1.84 -9.79
CA LEU A 350 6.76 2.57 -10.61
C LEU A 350 7.13 3.89 -9.94
N TRP A 351 8.40 4.04 -9.62
CA TRP A 351 9.00 5.28 -9.13
C TRP A 351 9.67 6.03 -10.26
N VAL A 352 9.39 7.32 -10.37
CA VAL A 352 10.05 8.22 -11.33
C VAL A 352 10.39 9.53 -10.63
N ARG A 353 11.67 9.91 -10.62
CA ARG A 353 12.16 11.23 -10.18
C ARG A 353 11.59 11.69 -8.83
N GLY A 354 11.55 10.80 -7.84
CA GLY A 354 11.10 11.18 -6.49
C GLY A 354 9.64 10.89 -6.17
N ALA A 355 8.87 10.33 -7.10
CA ALA A 355 7.45 10.05 -6.90
C ALA A 355 7.02 8.67 -7.44
N ILE A 356 5.99 8.08 -6.82
CA ILE A 356 5.26 6.96 -7.40
C ILE A 356 4.29 7.54 -8.43
N VAL A 357 4.36 7.07 -9.67
CA VAL A 357 3.59 7.61 -10.81
C VAL A 357 2.40 6.75 -11.21
N ASN A 358 2.34 5.50 -10.77
CA ASN A 358 1.18 4.62 -10.96
C ASN A 358 0.26 4.62 -9.72
N ARG A 359 -0.87 3.90 -9.79
CA ARG A 359 -1.80 3.71 -8.67
C ARG A 359 -1.75 2.28 -8.15
N PRO A 360 -1.02 2.01 -7.04
CA PRO A 360 -0.96 0.68 -6.44
C PRO A 360 -2.36 0.16 -6.07
N SER A 361 -2.67 -1.09 -6.47
CA SER A 361 -4.01 -1.68 -6.30
C SER A 361 -4.43 -1.92 -4.85
N ASP A 362 -3.48 -1.91 -3.91
CA ASP A 362 -3.75 -2.03 -2.47
C ASP A 362 -4.10 -0.67 -1.82
N GLY A 363 -4.23 0.42 -2.62
CA GLY A 363 -4.45 1.79 -2.16
C GLY A 363 -3.22 2.43 -1.51
N ARG A 364 -2.13 1.71 -1.40
CA ARG A 364 -0.80 2.12 -0.91
C ARG A 364 0.26 1.23 -1.50
N GLU A 365 1.52 1.65 -1.44
CA GLU A 365 2.65 0.79 -1.79
C GLU A 365 2.68 -0.45 -0.88
N ARG A 366 2.79 -1.62 -1.49
CA ARG A 366 3.08 -2.88 -0.77
C ARG A 366 4.57 -2.92 -0.46
N PRO A 367 4.99 -3.26 0.79
CA PRO A 367 6.38 -3.58 1.07
C PRO A 367 6.83 -4.79 0.24
N ILE A 368 7.89 -4.62 -0.57
CA ILE A 368 8.47 -5.59 -1.51
C ILE A 368 9.85 -6.05 -1.06
N ALA A 369 10.28 -7.22 -1.53
CA ALA A 369 11.56 -7.82 -1.14
C ALA A 369 12.76 -7.26 -1.89
N ASN A 370 12.58 -6.87 -3.14
CA ASN A 370 13.63 -6.28 -3.96
C ASN A 370 13.05 -5.38 -5.06
N ALA A 371 13.92 -4.56 -5.61
CA ALA A 371 13.61 -3.63 -6.68
C ALA A 371 14.76 -3.57 -7.69
N LEU A 372 14.47 -3.11 -8.91
CA LEU A 372 15.46 -2.72 -9.91
C LEU A 372 15.41 -1.21 -10.10
N LEU A 373 16.54 -0.54 -9.94
CA LEU A 373 16.66 0.90 -9.97
C LEU A 373 17.60 1.36 -11.09
N LEU A 374 17.26 2.47 -11.72
CA LEU A 374 18.14 3.21 -12.62
C LEU A 374 18.75 4.39 -11.87
N LEU A 375 20.06 4.38 -11.72
CA LEU A 375 20.83 5.50 -11.19
C LEU A 375 21.25 6.45 -12.29
N ASN A 376 21.09 7.76 -12.03
CA ASN A 376 21.66 8.85 -12.83
C ASN A 376 22.89 9.39 -12.09
N LEU A 377 24.05 9.00 -12.55
CA LEU A 377 25.37 9.31 -11.96
C LEU A 377 26.08 10.44 -12.70
N PHE A 378 25.40 11.16 -13.59
CA PHE A 378 25.96 12.35 -14.22
C PHE A 378 26.47 13.32 -13.15
N PRO A 379 27.61 13.99 -13.36
CA PRO A 379 28.09 14.99 -12.41
C PRO A 379 27.06 16.12 -12.25
N PRO A 380 27.13 16.90 -11.15
CA PRO A 380 26.27 18.06 -10.97
C PRO A 380 26.29 19.00 -12.18
N GLN A 381 25.10 19.41 -12.63
CA GLN A 381 24.89 20.27 -13.78
C GLN A 381 24.17 21.56 -13.36
N PRO A 382 24.29 22.65 -14.12
CA PRO A 382 23.51 23.87 -13.89
C PRO A 382 22.01 23.59 -13.92
N LEU A 383 21.25 24.34 -13.13
CA LEU A 383 19.78 24.29 -13.16
C LEU A 383 19.28 24.86 -14.48
N VAL A 384 18.28 24.20 -15.07
CA VAL A 384 17.62 24.61 -16.31
C VAL A 384 16.17 25.01 -16.13
N GLN A 385 15.50 24.49 -15.07
CA GLN A 385 14.09 24.76 -14.83
C GLN A 385 13.75 24.58 -13.35
N LEU A 386 12.77 25.36 -12.88
CA LEU A 386 12.13 25.10 -11.59
C LEU A 386 10.84 24.27 -11.80
N TRP A 387 10.51 23.47 -10.81
CA TRP A 387 9.28 22.69 -10.71
C TRP A 387 8.63 22.92 -9.36
N VAL A 388 7.31 23.09 -9.37
CA VAL A 388 6.52 23.24 -8.13
C VAL A 388 5.54 22.09 -8.02
N LYS A 389 5.57 21.41 -6.87
CA LYS A 389 4.55 20.45 -6.46
C LYS A 389 3.67 21.15 -5.44
N ALA A 390 2.43 21.38 -5.81
CA ALA A 390 1.41 22.00 -4.98
C ALA A 390 0.13 21.17 -5.02
N PRO A 391 -0.71 21.16 -3.98
CA PRO A 391 -2.00 20.51 -4.02
C PRO A 391 -2.94 21.29 -4.97
N GLU A 392 -3.74 20.54 -5.71
CA GLU A 392 -4.81 21.10 -6.52
C GLU A 392 -6.05 21.37 -5.66
N GLY A 393 -6.91 22.31 -6.10
CA GLY A 393 -8.20 22.55 -5.49
C GLY A 393 -8.41 23.96 -4.97
N HIS A 394 -9.36 24.08 -4.05
CA HIS A 394 -9.85 25.34 -3.50
C HIS A 394 -9.40 25.47 -2.05
N PHE A 395 -8.92 26.65 -1.68
CA PHE A 395 -8.39 26.95 -0.37
C PHE A 395 -9.19 28.05 0.30
N LEU A 396 -9.31 27.99 1.61
CA LEU A 396 -9.84 29.09 2.39
C LEU A 396 -8.71 30.11 2.66
N ALA A 397 -9.02 31.39 2.60
CA ALA A 397 -8.08 32.46 2.91
C ALA A 397 -7.43 32.27 4.30
N GLY A 398 -6.10 32.50 4.37
CA GLY A 398 -5.31 32.26 5.57
C GLY A 398 -4.85 30.82 5.78
N THR A 399 -5.21 29.90 4.87
CA THR A 399 -4.75 28.51 4.92
C THR A 399 -3.30 28.40 4.44
N PRO A 400 -2.38 27.76 5.20
CA PRO A 400 -1.07 27.42 4.70
C PRO A 400 -1.20 26.39 3.55
N ILE A 401 -0.74 26.72 2.35
CA ILE A 401 -0.79 25.83 1.19
C ILE A 401 0.54 25.07 1.13
N PRO A 402 0.56 23.78 1.40
CA PRO A 402 1.80 23.01 1.36
C PRO A 402 2.32 22.94 -0.08
N LEU A 403 3.58 23.26 -0.29
CA LEU A 403 4.21 23.10 -1.59
C LEU A 403 5.68 22.69 -1.43
N THR A 404 6.20 22.02 -2.45
CA THR A 404 7.61 21.71 -2.55
C THR A 404 8.13 22.20 -3.89
N LEU A 405 9.26 22.91 -3.85
CA LEU A 405 9.92 23.43 -5.04
C LEU A 405 11.18 22.61 -5.33
N PHE A 406 11.37 22.27 -6.59
CA PHE A 406 12.53 21.55 -7.09
C PHE A 406 13.21 22.37 -8.19
N GLY A 407 14.54 22.32 -8.24
CA GLY A 407 15.32 22.71 -9.40
C GLY A 407 15.63 21.46 -10.24
N GLU A 408 15.36 21.50 -11.53
CA GLU A 408 15.83 20.50 -12.47
C GLU A 408 17.16 20.94 -13.09
N ASP A 409 18.16 20.09 -13.01
CA ASP A 409 19.44 20.35 -13.66
C ASP A 409 19.49 19.83 -15.12
N ALA A 410 20.55 20.16 -15.85
CA ALA A 410 20.71 19.73 -17.25
C ALA A 410 20.88 18.20 -17.41
N ALA A 411 21.07 17.45 -16.33
CA ALA A 411 21.02 16.00 -16.29
C ALA A 411 19.63 15.44 -15.84
N TYR A 412 18.61 16.29 -15.81
CA TYR A 412 17.22 15.96 -15.45
C TYR A 412 17.01 15.50 -14.00
N ARG A 413 17.91 15.84 -13.07
CA ARG A 413 17.72 15.54 -11.65
C ARG A 413 16.87 16.61 -10.99
N LEU A 414 15.85 16.17 -10.22
CA LEU A 414 15.06 17.06 -9.39
C LEU A 414 15.69 17.21 -8.01
N LEU A 415 16.19 18.39 -7.71
CA LEU A 415 16.86 18.72 -6.46
C LEU A 415 15.95 19.64 -5.65
N PRO A 416 15.71 19.35 -4.35
CA PRO A 416 14.93 20.25 -3.49
C PRO A 416 15.55 21.65 -3.46
N MET A 417 14.71 22.67 -3.63
CA MET A 417 15.13 24.07 -3.59
C MET A 417 14.93 24.66 -2.20
N LYS A 418 15.92 25.44 -1.75
CA LYS A 418 15.78 26.22 -0.52
C LYS A 418 15.03 27.51 -0.82
N PRO A 419 14.22 28.04 0.15
CA PRO A 419 13.48 29.30 -0.02
C PRO A 419 14.36 30.48 -0.41
N GLU A 420 15.57 30.50 0.14
CA GLU A 420 16.52 31.60 -0.06
C GLU A 420 17.05 31.69 -1.51
N ALA A 421 16.98 30.59 -2.25
CA ALA A 421 17.47 30.50 -3.63
C ALA A 421 16.47 31.01 -4.68
N VAL A 422 15.23 31.33 -4.28
CA VAL A 422 14.16 31.77 -5.20
C VAL A 422 13.49 33.04 -4.72
N THR A 423 12.87 33.77 -5.65
CA THR A 423 11.88 34.80 -5.38
C THR A 423 10.50 34.27 -5.78
N ALA A 424 9.48 34.60 -5.00
CA ALA A 424 8.09 34.26 -5.30
C ALA A 424 7.28 35.53 -5.50
N THR A 425 6.56 35.62 -6.61
CA THR A 425 5.68 36.75 -6.96
C THR A 425 4.27 36.26 -7.23
N ALA A 426 3.27 37.02 -6.80
CA ALA A 426 1.86 36.66 -6.99
C ALA A 426 1.18 37.53 -8.05
N THR A 427 0.23 36.94 -8.76
CA THR A 427 -0.72 37.64 -9.63
C THR A 427 -2.14 37.25 -9.19
N PRO A 428 -2.99 38.21 -8.76
CA PRO A 428 -2.74 39.66 -8.64
C PRO A 428 -1.57 39.98 -7.70
N LEU A 429 -0.96 41.16 -7.90
CA LEU A 429 0.22 41.56 -7.11
C LEU A 429 -0.16 41.71 -5.64
N ALA A 430 0.49 40.99 -4.79
CA ALA A 430 0.34 41.02 -3.35
C ALA A 430 1.59 40.50 -2.64
N GLU A 431 1.77 40.88 -1.39
CA GLU A 431 2.78 40.36 -0.53
C GLU A 431 2.41 38.92 -0.15
N ILE A 432 3.29 37.98 -0.47
CA ILE A 432 3.15 36.58 -0.14
C ILE A 432 4.33 36.12 0.71
N ARG A 433 4.10 35.12 1.54
CA ARG A 433 5.15 34.48 2.33
C ARG A 433 5.25 33.01 1.94
N TRP A 434 6.46 32.56 1.66
CA TRP A 434 6.79 31.16 1.47
C TRP A 434 8.01 30.80 2.32
N ASP A 435 7.93 29.76 3.13
CA ASP A 435 8.98 29.31 4.05
C ASP A 435 9.70 28.03 3.58
N GLY A 436 9.43 27.58 2.35
CA GLY A 436 9.96 26.35 1.75
C GLY A 436 9.04 25.13 1.92
N ASN A 437 8.11 25.17 2.86
CA ASN A 437 7.15 24.10 3.13
C ASN A 437 5.71 24.53 2.88
N ALA A 438 5.37 25.79 3.16
CA ALA A 438 4.03 26.31 2.99
C ALA A 438 4.04 27.72 2.40
N LEU A 439 3.12 27.94 1.47
CA LEU A 439 2.81 29.24 0.88
C LEU A 439 1.64 29.87 1.65
N PHE A 440 1.81 31.14 2.04
CA PHE A 440 0.79 31.94 2.69
C PHE A 440 0.37 33.05 1.74
N LEU A 441 -0.87 32.93 1.23
CA LEU A 441 -1.50 33.96 0.43
C LEU A 441 -2.21 34.98 1.34
N PRO A 442 -2.23 36.27 0.99
CA PRO A 442 -2.87 37.29 1.80
C PRO A 442 -4.38 37.09 1.88
N THR A 443 -4.99 37.72 2.87
CA THR A 443 -6.44 37.78 2.99
C THR A 443 -7.03 38.61 1.80
N LEU A 444 -8.06 38.06 1.18
CA LEU A 444 -8.73 38.72 0.06
C LEU A 444 -9.56 39.87 0.54
N ASN A 445 -9.53 40.96 -0.23
CA ASN A 445 -10.48 42.06 -0.08
C ASN A 445 -11.72 41.74 -0.92
N GLY A 446 -12.83 41.36 -0.27
CA GLY A 446 -14.10 41.07 -0.93
C GLY A 446 -14.68 39.69 -0.60
N ASP A 447 -15.88 39.42 -1.10
CA ASP A 447 -16.69 38.23 -0.81
C ASP A 447 -16.61 37.13 -1.88
N ARG A 448 -15.84 37.32 -2.96
CA ARG A 448 -15.77 36.38 -4.09
C ARG A 448 -14.48 35.58 -4.10
N PRO A 449 -14.52 34.33 -4.57
CA PRO A 449 -13.31 33.53 -4.82
C PRO A 449 -12.38 34.26 -5.78
N GLN A 450 -11.07 34.15 -5.53
CA GLN A 450 -10.05 34.73 -6.37
C GLN A 450 -9.04 33.69 -6.80
N ARG A 451 -8.70 33.68 -8.10
CA ARG A 451 -7.63 32.85 -8.63
C ARG A 451 -6.30 33.58 -8.50
N TRP A 452 -5.36 32.89 -7.87
CA TRP A 452 -3.99 33.33 -7.69
C TRP A 452 -3.05 32.51 -8.57
N GLN A 453 -2.08 33.20 -9.15
CA GLN A 453 -0.95 32.57 -9.82
C GLN A 453 0.33 33.00 -9.09
N VAL A 454 1.13 32.06 -8.63
CA VAL A 454 2.39 32.33 -7.96
C VAL A 454 3.53 31.82 -8.81
N THR A 455 4.44 32.73 -9.19
CA THR A 455 5.61 32.42 -10.00
C THR A 455 6.85 32.41 -9.10
N PHE A 456 7.58 31.31 -9.15
CA PHE A 456 8.86 31.12 -8.46
C PHE A 456 9.99 31.28 -9.47
N THR A 457 10.88 32.23 -9.21
CA THR A 457 12.00 32.58 -10.10
C THR A 457 13.31 32.37 -9.36
N PRO A 458 14.33 31.69 -9.95
CA PRO A 458 15.62 31.57 -9.32
C PRO A 458 16.25 32.94 -9.13
N LYS A 459 16.96 33.15 -8.01
CA LYS A 459 17.72 34.39 -7.73
C LYS A 459 19.01 34.47 -8.52
N GLU A 460 19.56 33.32 -8.86
CA GLU A 460 20.82 33.20 -9.60
C GLU A 460 20.65 32.21 -10.75
N GLY A 461 21.35 32.46 -11.88
CA GLY A 461 21.31 31.64 -13.08
C GLY A 461 20.07 31.88 -13.96
N ASP A 462 20.01 31.18 -15.08
CA ASP A 462 19.02 31.36 -16.15
C ASP A 462 17.95 30.27 -16.20
N ALA A 463 17.76 29.54 -15.10
CA ALA A 463 16.77 28.46 -15.06
C ALA A 463 15.34 29.04 -15.20
N ALA A 464 14.50 28.34 -15.97
CA ALA A 464 13.13 28.75 -16.18
C ALA A 464 12.31 28.69 -14.88
N SER A 465 11.42 29.67 -14.70
CA SER A 465 10.55 29.81 -13.55
C SER A 465 9.49 28.71 -13.48
N ALA A 466 9.01 28.39 -12.28
CA ALA A 466 7.85 27.54 -12.06
C ALA A 466 6.64 28.36 -11.63
N THR A 467 5.45 27.91 -11.98
CA THR A 467 4.21 28.59 -11.65
C THR A 467 3.20 27.63 -11.04
N ALA A 468 2.54 28.04 -9.95
CA ALA A 468 1.42 27.34 -9.34
C ALA A 468 0.17 28.22 -9.34
N SER A 469 -1.01 27.63 -9.52
CA SER A 469 -2.28 28.34 -9.51
C SER A 469 -3.18 27.84 -8.40
N PHE A 470 -3.82 28.75 -7.67
CA PHE A 470 -4.68 28.44 -6.54
C PHE A 470 -6.01 29.22 -6.65
N CYS A 471 -7.11 28.57 -6.28
CA CYS A 471 -8.39 29.25 -6.08
C CYS A 471 -8.60 29.44 -4.58
N VAL A 472 -8.67 30.72 -4.14
CA VAL A 472 -8.80 31.07 -2.71
C VAL A 472 -10.14 31.71 -2.46
N HIS A 473 -10.88 31.19 -1.50
CA HIS A 473 -12.18 31.68 -1.05
C HIS A 473 -12.01 32.50 0.23
N PRO A 474 -12.59 33.70 0.35
CA PRO A 474 -12.46 34.55 1.53
C PRO A 474 -13.15 33.93 2.77
N LYS A 475 -14.26 33.27 2.56
CA LYS A 475 -15.07 32.57 3.56
C LYS A 475 -15.69 31.31 2.95
N PRO A 476 -16.10 30.31 3.73
CA PRO A 476 -16.91 29.22 3.22
C PRO A 476 -18.34 29.70 2.96
N ASP A 477 -19.06 29.11 2.01
CA ASP A 477 -20.49 29.26 1.84
C ASP A 477 -21.28 28.34 2.78
N GLU A 478 -20.65 27.22 3.16
CA GLU A 478 -21.28 26.22 4.02
C GLU A 478 -20.22 25.49 4.88
N LEU A 479 -20.57 25.29 6.15
CA LEU A 479 -19.83 24.41 7.07
C LEU A 479 -20.67 23.20 7.41
N GLN A 480 -20.05 22.03 7.44
CA GLN A 480 -20.64 20.79 7.89
C GLN A 480 -19.80 20.19 9.01
N VAL A 481 -20.45 19.78 10.10
CA VAL A 481 -19.81 19.04 11.19
C VAL A 481 -20.44 17.65 11.31
N THR A 482 -19.60 16.65 11.46
CA THR A 482 -20.02 15.26 11.65
C THR A 482 -19.43 14.73 12.96
N PRO A 483 -20.29 14.19 13.85
CA PRO A 483 -21.77 14.16 13.77
C PRO A 483 -22.40 15.57 13.91
N ASN A 484 -23.57 15.75 13.31
CA ASN A 484 -24.32 17.02 13.32
C ASN A 484 -25.20 17.22 14.56
N ALA A 485 -25.24 16.23 15.44
CA ALA A 485 -25.84 16.28 16.76
C ALA A 485 -25.06 15.33 17.69
N LEU A 486 -24.91 15.67 18.95
CA LEU A 486 -24.17 14.88 19.92
C LEU A 486 -25.07 14.35 21.03
N LEU A 487 -24.99 13.05 21.27
CA LEU A 487 -25.58 12.39 22.41
C LEU A 487 -24.48 11.58 23.10
N VAL A 488 -24.02 12.05 24.25
CA VAL A 488 -22.78 11.55 24.88
C VAL A 488 -23.05 11.25 26.35
N ALA A 489 -22.43 10.20 26.89
CA ALA A 489 -22.43 9.93 28.31
C ALA A 489 -21.59 10.97 29.08
N PRO A 490 -21.90 11.27 30.37
CA PRO A 490 -21.05 12.11 31.21
C PRO A 490 -19.58 11.63 31.17
N GLY A 491 -18.65 12.56 30.96
CA GLY A 491 -17.23 12.26 30.85
C GLY A 491 -16.81 11.55 29.53
N GLY A 492 -17.75 11.27 28.65
CA GLY A 492 -17.45 10.67 27.33
C GLY A 492 -16.85 11.67 26.33
N SER A 493 -16.33 11.16 25.21
CA SER A 493 -15.76 12.01 24.17
C SER A 493 -16.22 11.61 22.78
N VAL A 494 -16.24 12.58 21.83
CA VAL A 494 -16.60 12.38 20.42
C VAL A 494 -15.65 13.19 19.54
N ARG A 495 -15.04 12.55 18.56
CA ARG A 495 -14.25 13.25 17.53
C ARG A 495 -15.19 13.94 16.53
N LEU A 496 -14.92 15.20 16.27
CA LEU A 496 -15.66 16.03 15.33
C LEU A 496 -14.88 16.17 14.03
N THR A 497 -15.54 15.92 12.91
CA THR A 497 -14.98 16.14 11.59
C THR A 497 -15.67 17.35 10.96
N ILE A 498 -14.90 18.32 10.46
CA ILE A 498 -15.41 19.52 9.81
C ILE A 498 -15.09 19.48 8.33
N ARG A 499 -16.05 19.90 7.51
CA ARG A 499 -15.88 20.14 6.08
C ARG A 499 -16.39 21.53 5.75
N ALA A 500 -15.62 22.27 4.99
CA ALA A 500 -15.99 23.57 4.47
C ALA A 500 -16.23 23.45 2.96
N PHE A 501 -17.22 24.17 2.46
CA PHE A 501 -17.55 24.22 1.04
C PHE A 501 -17.65 25.67 0.59
N GLY A 502 -17.18 25.92 -0.63
CA GLY A 502 -17.36 27.16 -1.36
C GLY A 502 -18.19 26.95 -2.61
N ARG A 503 -18.44 28.05 -3.35
CA ARG A 503 -19.05 28.00 -4.68
C ARG A 503 -18.16 28.67 -5.70
N GLU A 504 -18.02 28.04 -6.85
CA GLU A 504 -17.42 28.62 -8.04
C GLU A 504 -18.36 29.69 -8.63
N PRO A 505 -17.85 30.62 -9.46
CA PRO A 505 -18.69 31.52 -10.21
C PRO A 505 -19.78 30.85 -11.08
N SER A 506 -19.55 29.60 -11.47
CA SER A 506 -20.52 28.71 -12.13
C SER A 506 -21.69 28.27 -11.24
N GLY A 507 -21.58 28.49 -9.92
CA GLY A 507 -22.52 27.99 -8.91
C GLY A 507 -22.18 26.59 -8.40
N GLU A 508 -21.18 25.90 -8.94
CA GLU A 508 -20.75 24.57 -8.50
C GLU A 508 -20.23 24.60 -7.06
N LYS A 509 -20.66 23.65 -6.26
CA LYS A 509 -20.22 23.48 -4.88
C LYS A 509 -18.91 22.72 -4.84
N VAL A 510 -17.87 23.31 -4.28
CA VAL A 510 -16.51 22.75 -4.20
C VAL A 510 -16.06 22.62 -2.75
N PRO A 511 -15.33 21.55 -2.39
CA PRO A 511 -14.75 21.40 -1.06
C PRO A 511 -13.58 22.39 -0.90
N LEU A 512 -13.48 23.01 0.28
CA LEU A 512 -12.39 23.92 0.63
C LEU A 512 -11.37 23.21 1.53
N GLN A 513 -10.10 23.37 1.21
CA GLN A 513 -9.01 23.04 2.10
C GLN A 513 -8.79 24.19 3.09
N PHE A 514 -8.61 23.88 4.38
CA PHE A 514 -8.40 24.87 5.43
C PHE A 514 -7.59 24.28 6.60
N ASP A 515 -6.99 25.14 7.41
CA ASP A 515 -6.33 24.71 8.65
C ASP A 515 -7.38 24.45 9.73
N ALA A 516 -7.46 23.21 10.21
CA ALA A 516 -8.41 22.83 11.27
C ALA A 516 -8.25 23.68 12.56
N ARG A 517 -7.06 24.23 12.81
CA ARG A 517 -6.77 25.11 13.95
C ARG A 517 -7.44 26.48 13.83
N ALA A 518 -7.85 26.88 12.60
CA ALA A 518 -8.58 28.12 12.37
C ALA A 518 -10.06 28.05 12.83
N VAL A 519 -10.56 26.86 13.10
CA VAL A 519 -11.94 26.66 13.58
C VAL A 519 -12.03 27.09 15.04
N ARG A 520 -12.89 28.10 15.28
CA ARG A 520 -13.22 28.53 16.66
C ARG A 520 -14.43 27.75 17.15
N TRP A 521 -14.28 27.11 18.30
CA TRP A 521 -15.35 26.42 18.98
C TRP A 521 -15.93 27.27 20.11
N THR A 522 -17.24 27.40 20.16
CA THR A 522 -17.97 28.06 21.25
C THR A 522 -18.96 27.07 21.86
N VAL A 523 -18.95 26.97 23.17
CA VAL A 523 -19.82 26.08 23.94
C VAL A 523 -20.88 26.93 24.64
N GLN A 524 -22.16 26.62 24.39
CA GLN A 524 -23.30 27.24 25.06
C GLN A 524 -23.97 26.17 25.96
N GLY A 525 -24.06 26.45 27.27
CA GLY A 525 -24.50 25.49 28.28
C GLY A 525 -23.34 24.75 28.94
N ASN A 526 -23.61 24.04 30.02
CA ASN A 526 -22.59 23.30 30.79
C ASN A 526 -22.40 21.87 30.22
N ILE A 527 -22.14 21.76 28.91
CA ILE A 527 -22.10 20.49 28.17
C ILE A 527 -20.71 19.86 28.10
N GLY A 528 -19.64 20.62 28.40
CA GLY A 528 -18.25 20.15 28.26
C GLY A 528 -17.36 21.12 27.53
N SER A 529 -16.34 20.61 26.84
CA SER A 529 -15.34 21.41 26.10
C SER A 529 -14.93 20.74 24.81
N VAL A 530 -14.29 21.49 23.90
CA VAL A 530 -13.66 20.96 22.70
C VAL A 530 -12.16 21.24 22.75
N GLN A 531 -11.38 20.22 22.51
CA GLN A 531 -9.92 20.31 22.38
C GLN A 531 -9.47 19.45 21.20
N ASP A 532 -8.65 20.00 20.33
CA ASP A 532 -8.07 19.32 19.15
C ASP A 532 -9.10 18.54 18.29
N GLY A 533 -10.28 19.16 18.10
CA GLY A 533 -11.36 18.55 17.33
C GLY A 533 -12.06 17.38 18.02
N VAL A 534 -11.84 17.20 19.34
CA VAL A 534 -12.54 16.23 20.18
C VAL A 534 -13.42 16.98 21.17
N PHE A 535 -14.72 16.69 21.15
CA PHE A 535 -15.64 17.13 22.20
C PHE A 535 -15.52 16.21 23.41
N TRP A 536 -15.37 16.79 24.60
CA TRP A 536 -15.34 16.12 25.91
C TRP A 536 -16.58 16.55 26.69
N ALA A 537 -17.44 15.59 26.98
CA ALA A 537 -18.68 15.86 27.68
C ALA A 537 -18.45 16.19 29.15
N ALA A 538 -19.31 17.06 29.71
CA ALA A 538 -19.34 17.35 31.14
C ALA A 538 -19.58 16.09 31.98
N SER A 539 -19.19 16.13 33.28
CA SER A 539 -19.37 15.01 34.20
C SER A 539 -20.83 14.83 34.69
N GLN A 540 -21.70 15.80 34.42
CA GLN A 540 -23.11 15.77 34.79
C GLN A 540 -24.01 15.84 33.54
N PRO A 541 -25.22 15.25 33.60
CA PRO A 541 -26.20 15.39 32.53
C PRO A 541 -26.53 16.87 32.26
N SER A 542 -26.57 17.24 30.99
CA SER A 542 -26.79 18.63 30.56
C SER A 542 -27.19 18.69 29.09
N GLU A 543 -27.76 19.81 28.67
CA GLU A 543 -28.09 20.10 27.28
C GLU A 543 -27.52 21.45 26.91
N GLY A 544 -27.18 21.60 25.63
CA GLY A 544 -26.64 22.85 25.09
C GLY A 544 -26.31 22.78 23.63
N VAL A 545 -25.55 23.74 23.17
CA VAL A 545 -25.17 23.87 21.76
C VAL A 545 -23.65 24.07 21.65
N LEU A 546 -23.05 23.31 20.78
CA LEU A 546 -21.69 23.54 20.34
C LEU A 546 -21.75 24.31 18.99
N GLU A 547 -21.00 25.38 18.86
CA GLU A 547 -20.93 26.18 17.64
C GLU A 547 -19.50 26.15 17.10
N ALA A 548 -19.37 25.76 15.82
CA ALA A 548 -18.10 25.84 15.07
C ALA A 548 -18.16 27.04 14.15
N THR A 549 -17.16 27.92 14.22
CA THR A 549 -17.05 29.12 13.37
C THR A 549 -15.74 29.09 12.60
N LEU A 550 -15.81 29.33 11.31
CA LEU A 550 -14.64 29.42 10.42
C LEU A 550 -14.86 30.61 9.46
N ASN A 551 -13.93 31.58 9.50
CA ASN A 551 -13.98 32.81 8.69
C ASN A 551 -15.38 33.48 8.65
N GLY A 552 -16.01 33.59 9.83
CA GLY A 552 -17.32 34.28 10.00
C GLY A 552 -18.54 33.42 9.67
N VAL A 553 -18.39 32.20 9.20
CA VAL A 553 -19.50 31.27 8.95
C VAL A 553 -19.58 30.27 10.08
N SER A 554 -20.78 30.06 10.63
CA SER A 554 -21.00 29.20 11.80
C SER A 554 -21.97 28.08 11.51
N VAL A 555 -21.77 26.95 12.20
CA VAL A 555 -22.70 25.83 12.24
C VAL A 555 -22.94 25.42 13.71
N ARG A 556 -24.19 25.16 14.04
CA ARG A 556 -24.63 24.79 15.40
C ARG A 556 -24.95 23.31 15.50
N ILE A 557 -24.42 22.68 16.54
CA ILE A 557 -24.53 21.24 16.81
C ILE A 557 -25.24 21.09 18.18
N PRO A 558 -26.47 20.59 18.24
CA PRO A 558 -27.12 20.31 19.52
C PRO A 558 -26.39 19.19 20.24
N VAL A 559 -26.21 19.38 21.56
CA VAL A 559 -25.50 18.43 22.42
C VAL A 559 -26.38 18.09 23.62
N ARG A 560 -26.50 16.78 23.87
CA ARG A 560 -27.12 16.23 25.07
C ARG A 560 -26.14 15.32 25.76
N VAL A 561 -25.80 15.66 27.01
CA VAL A 561 -25.05 14.79 27.90
C VAL A 561 -26.08 14.09 28.77
N ILE A 562 -26.29 12.80 28.58
CA ILE A 562 -27.28 12.01 29.30
C ILE A 562 -26.60 10.97 30.17
N ALA A 563 -27.13 10.82 31.41
CA ALA A 563 -26.63 9.81 32.34
C ALA A 563 -26.61 8.41 31.70
N ALA A 564 -25.70 7.57 32.15
CA ALA A 564 -25.74 6.16 31.79
C ALA A 564 -27.10 5.59 32.18
N ALA A 565 -27.70 4.76 31.35
CA ALA A 565 -28.94 4.09 31.69
C ALA A 565 -28.74 3.28 32.97
N THR A 566 -29.51 3.58 33.96
CA THR A 566 -29.44 2.91 35.29
C THR A 566 -30.39 1.72 35.37
N LYS A 567 -31.41 1.69 34.54
CA LYS A 567 -32.42 0.64 34.45
C LYS A 567 -32.49 0.10 33.04
N TRP A 568 -32.45 -1.24 32.91
CA TRP A 568 -32.56 -1.95 31.63
C TRP A 568 -33.77 -2.86 31.63
N GLN A 569 -34.51 -2.89 30.52
CA GLN A 569 -35.62 -3.78 30.27
C GLN A 569 -35.36 -4.60 29.01
N THR A 570 -35.55 -5.91 29.06
CA THR A 570 -35.45 -6.78 27.90
C THR A 570 -36.63 -6.54 26.97
N LEU A 571 -36.36 -6.29 25.69
CA LEU A 571 -37.33 -6.23 24.59
C LEU A 571 -37.56 -7.60 23.95
N HIS A 572 -36.45 -8.35 23.80
CA HIS A 572 -36.44 -9.69 23.22
C HIS A 572 -35.16 -10.43 23.66
N GLU A 573 -35.31 -11.67 24.16
CA GLU A 573 -34.14 -12.46 24.59
C GLU A 573 -33.29 -12.94 23.39
N LEU A 574 -33.84 -12.99 22.18
CA LEU A 574 -33.22 -13.50 20.96
C LEU A 574 -32.80 -14.99 21.07
N ASP A 575 -33.47 -15.73 21.90
CA ASP A 575 -33.31 -17.18 22.13
C ASP A 575 -34.36 -18.03 21.38
N ASN A 576 -35.21 -17.38 20.61
CA ASN A 576 -36.19 -17.98 19.70
C ASN A 576 -36.52 -17.00 18.55
N LEU A 577 -37.25 -17.49 17.53
CA LEU A 577 -37.67 -16.68 16.38
C LEU A 577 -39.13 -16.16 16.53
N SER A 578 -39.75 -16.29 17.69
CA SER A 578 -41.11 -15.84 17.90
C SER A 578 -41.21 -14.31 17.72
N GLY A 579 -42.11 -13.89 16.80
CA GLY A 579 -42.29 -12.45 16.50
C GLY A 579 -41.18 -11.82 15.68
N ILE A 580 -40.28 -12.61 15.10
CA ILE A 580 -39.23 -12.17 14.19
C ILE A 580 -39.47 -12.69 12.79
N GLN A 581 -39.59 -11.80 11.82
CA GLN A 581 -39.65 -12.17 10.39
C GLN A 581 -38.27 -11.92 9.76
N VAL A 582 -37.73 -12.91 9.06
CA VAL A 582 -36.44 -12.80 8.38
C VAL A 582 -36.69 -12.40 6.93
N GLN A 583 -36.00 -11.34 6.47
CA GLN A 583 -36.05 -10.86 5.09
C GLN A 583 -34.63 -10.65 4.56
N MET A 584 -34.40 -11.01 3.30
CA MET A 584 -33.12 -10.80 2.60
C MET A 584 -33.27 -9.70 1.55
N MET A 585 -32.24 -8.85 1.43
CA MET A 585 -32.24 -7.79 0.43
C MET A 585 -30.85 -7.71 -0.24
N PRO A 586 -30.74 -7.83 -1.57
CA PRO A 586 -31.81 -8.33 -2.48
C PRO A 586 -32.18 -9.79 -2.20
N PRO A 587 -33.25 -10.30 -2.80
CA PRO A 587 -33.71 -11.71 -2.58
C PRO A 587 -32.67 -12.78 -2.97
N THR A 588 -31.64 -12.40 -3.72
CA THR A 588 -30.52 -13.27 -4.10
C THR A 588 -29.48 -13.49 -2.98
N VAL A 589 -29.56 -12.72 -1.89
CA VAL A 589 -28.71 -12.92 -0.71
C VAL A 589 -29.03 -14.26 -0.07
N ARG A 590 -28.01 -15.04 0.23
CA ARG A 590 -28.14 -16.30 0.94
C ARG A 590 -27.87 -16.09 2.43
N ALA A 591 -28.85 -16.39 3.24
CA ALA A 591 -28.69 -16.37 4.69
C ALA A 591 -29.62 -17.38 5.36
N GLU A 592 -29.16 -17.89 6.49
CA GLU A 592 -29.93 -18.74 7.39
C GLU A 592 -29.92 -18.10 8.77
N VAL A 593 -31.09 -17.97 9.36
CA VAL A 593 -31.24 -17.49 10.74
C VAL A 593 -31.83 -18.63 11.57
N ALA A 594 -31.09 -19.07 12.57
CA ALA A 594 -31.43 -20.17 13.44
C ALA A 594 -31.14 -19.83 14.90
N VAL A 595 -31.65 -20.62 15.82
CA VAL A 595 -31.30 -20.53 17.25
C VAL A 595 -30.19 -21.52 17.55
N THR A 596 -29.13 -21.06 18.21
CA THR A 596 -28.06 -21.91 18.75
C THR A 596 -28.09 -21.91 20.27
N THR A 597 -27.88 -23.08 20.88
CA THR A 597 -27.69 -23.25 22.32
C THR A 597 -26.23 -23.42 22.71
N ALA A 598 -25.37 -23.68 21.72
CA ALA A 598 -23.96 -23.99 21.93
C ALA A 598 -23.12 -22.77 22.37
N ASN A 599 -23.49 -21.58 21.88
CA ASN A 599 -22.79 -20.32 22.22
C ASN A 599 -23.84 -19.22 22.41
N LYS A 600 -24.04 -18.81 23.65
CA LYS A 600 -25.03 -17.82 24.08
C LYS A 600 -24.47 -16.97 25.20
N ARG A 601 -25.08 -15.80 25.44
CA ARG A 601 -24.70 -14.88 26.52
C ARG A 601 -25.72 -14.90 27.66
N SER A 602 -27.00 -15.06 27.31
CA SER A 602 -28.11 -15.11 28.27
C SER A 602 -29.18 -16.11 27.85
N GLY A 603 -30.19 -16.31 28.65
CA GLY A 603 -31.38 -17.11 28.32
C GLY A 603 -31.09 -18.56 27.92
N THR A 604 -31.91 -19.10 27.03
CA THR A 604 -31.85 -20.50 26.57
C THR A 604 -31.10 -20.69 25.29
N GLY A 605 -30.88 -19.64 24.48
CA GLY A 605 -30.16 -19.67 23.22
C GLY A 605 -29.74 -18.29 22.74
N ALA A 606 -29.19 -18.20 21.53
CA ALA A 606 -28.87 -16.96 20.82
C ALA A 606 -29.27 -17.10 19.35
N LEU A 607 -29.64 -16.01 18.69
CA LEU A 607 -29.88 -16.01 17.25
C LEU A 607 -28.56 -16.06 16.49
N GLN A 608 -28.42 -17.08 15.66
CA GLN A 608 -27.31 -17.24 14.74
C GLN A 608 -27.73 -16.76 13.34
N ILE A 609 -26.98 -15.84 12.79
CA ILE A 609 -27.10 -15.40 11.38
C ILE A 609 -25.89 -15.95 10.64
N ARG A 610 -26.11 -16.97 9.83
CA ARG A 610 -25.15 -17.46 8.82
C ARG A 610 -25.46 -16.73 7.52
N TYR A 611 -24.51 -16.02 6.96
CA TYR A 611 -24.75 -15.19 5.78
C TYR A 611 -23.68 -15.39 4.71
N ASP A 612 -24.09 -15.20 3.46
CA ASP A 612 -23.23 -15.17 2.27
C ASP A 612 -23.60 -13.93 1.43
N PHE A 613 -22.75 -12.90 1.51
CA PHE A 613 -22.87 -11.65 0.76
C PHE A 613 -21.97 -11.64 -0.48
N SER A 614 -21.51 -12.79 -0.98
CA SER A 614 -20.69 -12.91 -2.18
C SER A 614 -21.46 -12.59 -3.46
N GLN A 615 -22.78 -12.71 -3.43
CA GLN A 615 -23.67 -12.43 -4.55
C GLN A 615 -24.38 -11.09 -4.40
N GLY A 616 -24.59 -10.40 -5.53
CA GLY A 616 -25.24 -9.09 -5.53
C GLY A 616 -24.26 -7.91 -5.53
N LYS A 617 -24.80 -6.72 -5.81
CA LYS A 617 -24.07 -5.45 -5.82
C LYS A 617 -24.80 -4.46 -4.90
N ARG A 618 -24.06 -3.42 -4.41
CA ARG A 618 -24.56 -2.42 -3.48
C ARG A 618 -24.97 -3.03 -2.13
N LEU A 619 -26.14 -2.64 -1.60
CA LEU A 619 -26.63 -3.12 -0.31
C LEU A 619 -27.04 -4.59 -0.38
N ARG A 620 -26.43 -5.43 0.45
CA ARG A 620 -26.79 -6.82 0.74
C ARG A 620 -27.05 -6.92 2.23
N ALA A 621 -28.23 -7.36 2.60
CA ALA A 621 -28.62 -7.34 4.00
C ALA A 621 -29.54 -8.49 4.39
N VAL A 622 -29.45 -8.89 5.67
CA VAL A 622 -30.38 -9.81 6.35
C VAL A 622 -31.09 -9.02 7.44
N TYR A 623 -32.40 -8.87 7.30
CA TYR A 623 -33.26 -8.16 8.23
C TYR A 623 -33.92 -9.12 9.20
N LEU A 624 -33.89 -8.79 10.47
CA LEU A 624 -34.71 -9.35 11.53
C LEU A 624 -35.80 -8.30 11.84
N VAL A 625 -36.99 -8.49 11.27
CA VAL A 625 -38.12 -7.58 11.45
C VAL A 625 -38.89 -7.95 12.72
N LEU A 626 -38.89 -7.05 13.70
CA LEU A 626 -39.45 -7.27 15.04
C LEU A 626 -40.75 -6.49 15.28
N ASN A 627 -40.85 -5.27 14.74
CA ASN A 627 -41.99 -4.34 14.97
C ASN A 627 -42.38 -4.20 16.44
N LYS A 628 -41.39 -4.06 17.34
CA LYS A 628 -41.57 -3.94 18.80
C LYS A 628 -41.71 -2.47 19.23
N PRO A 629 -42.79 -2.07 19.89
CA PRO A 629 -42.84 -0.73 20.49
C PRO A 629 -41.78 -0.62 21.59
N LEU A 630 -41.09 0.51 21.62
CA LEU A 630 -40.21 0.85 22.72
C LEU A 630 -41.04 1.43 23.85
N PRO A 631 -40.74 1.07 25.09
CA PRO A 631 -41.36 1.73 26.29
C PRO A 631 -41.09 3.23 26.26
N SER A 632 -42.11 4.02 26.75
CA SER A 632 -41.93 5.48 26.87
C SER A 632 -40.75 5.83 27.77
N GLY A 633 -39.98 6.85 27.37
CA GLY A 633 -38.77 7.26 28.06
C GLY A 633 -37.54 6.41 27.74
N ALA A 634 -37.60 5.53 26.74
CA ALA A 634 -36.43 4.79 26.25
C ALA A 634 -35.37 5.76 25.73
N GLN A 635 -34.13 5.58 26.16
CA GLN A 635 -32.99 6.43 25.82
C GLN A 635 -31.92 5.69 25.05
N ARG A 636 -31.78 4.37 25.19
CA ARG A 636 -30.72 3.54 24.63
C ARG A 636 -31.23 2.18 24.21
N LEU A 637 -30.56 1.58 23.21
CA LEU A 637 -30.65 0.15 22.89
C LEU A 637 -29.37 -0.54 23.32
N ALA A 638 -29.48 -1.78 23.80
CA ALA A 638 -28.35 -2.66 24.04
C ALA A 638 -28.60 -4.03 23.42
N ILE A 639 -27.57 -4.61 22.86
CA ILE A 639 -27.58 -5.96 22.27
C ILE A 639 -26.21 -6.60 22.44
N TRP A 640 -26.18 -7.89 22.74
CA TRP A 640 -24.94 -8.66 22.69
C TRP A 640 -24.70 -9.15 21.26
N VAL A 641 -23.46 -8.99 20.79
CA VAL A 641 -23.03 -9.38 19.43
C VAL A 641 -21.77 -10.24 19.54
N TYR A 642 -21.83 -11.46 19.01
CA TYR A 642 -20.68 -12.32 18.81
C TYR A 642 -20.16 -12.12 17.41
N GLY A 643 -18.98 -11.56 17.27
CA GLY A 643 -18.44 -11.13 16.01
C GLY A 643 -17.65 -12.22 15.28
N ASP A 644 -17.65 -12.16 13.95
CA ASP A 644 -16.83 -12.99 13.04
C ASP A 644 -15.65 -12.25 12.41
N GLY A 645 -15.54 -10.95 12.70
CA GLY A 645 -14.43 -10.10 12.23
C GLY A 645 -14.46 -9.81 10.72
N ASN A 646 -15.57 -10.06 10.03
CA ASN A 646 -15.65 -9.92 8.58
C ASN A 646 -16.11 -8.53 8.12
N GLY A 647 -16.18 -7.55 9.03
CA GLY A 647 -16.39 -6.15 8.69
C GLY A 647 -17.82 -5.78 8.28
N CYS A 648 -18.81 -6.62 8.56
CA CYS A 648 -20.19 -6.30 8.33
C CYS A 648 -20.69 -5.17 9.23
N TRP A 649 -21.73 -4.51 8.80
CA TRP A 649 -22.42 -3.40 9.45
C TRP A 649 -23.71 -3.90 10.10
N LEU A 650 -23.93 -3.60 11.40
CA LEU A 650 -25.16 -3.92 12.10
C LEU A 650 -25.93 -2.65 12.41
N GLN A 651 -27.16 -2.56 11.92
CA GLN A 651 -28.04 -1.40 12.08
C GLN A 651 -29.37 -1.75 12.71
N ALA A 652 -30.01 -0.71 13.27
CA ALA A 652 -31.43 -0.74 13.65
C ALA A 652 -32.23 0.25 12.80
N ARG A 653 -33.44 -0.14 12.42
CA ARG A 653 -34.45 0.72 11.82
C ARG A 653 -35.57 0.96 12.85
N LEU A 654 -35.76 2.21 13.18
CA LEU A 654 -36.81 2.69 14.07
C LEU A 654 -37.91 3.35 13.23
N ARG A 655 -39.12 3.40 13.79
CA ARG A 655 -40.21 4.27 13.30
C ARG A 655 -40.66 5.14 14.46
N ASP A 656 -40.68 6.46 14.26
CA ASP A 656 -41.16 7.40 15.24
C ASP A 656 -42.69 7.58 15.18
N GLY A 657 -43.26 8.29 16.13
CA GLY A 657 -44.70 8.53 16.26
C GLY A 657 -45.31 9.33 15.07
N THR A 658 -44.48 9.94 14.22
CA THR A 658 -44.91 10.58 12.96
C THR A 658 -44.98 9.59 11.78
N GLY A 659 -44.54 8.34 12.00
CA GLY A 659 -44.44 7.32 10.96
C GLY A 659 -43.14 7.38 10.14
N LYS A 660 -42.21 8.27 10.47
CA LYS A 660 -40.92 8.44 9.77
C LYS A 660 -39.93 7.34 10.16
N PRO A 661 -39.33 6.63 9.17
CA PRO A 661 -38.26 5.69 9.46
C PRO A 661 -36.97 6.44 9.83
N VAL A 662 -36.29 5.96 10.88
CA VAL A 662 -35.02 6.48 11.36
C VAL A 662 -34.02 5.33 11.44
N PHE A 663 -32.85 5.48 10.86
CA PHE A 663 -31.80 4.48 10.85
C PHE A 663 -30.73 4.84 11.86
N MET A 664 -30.22 3.86 12.60
CA MET A 664 -29.16 4.06 13.56
C MET A 664 -28.16 2.91 13.51
N ASP A 665 -26.89 3.26 13.64
CA ASP A 665 -25.81 2.27 13.71
C ASP A 665 -25.78 1.64 15.10
N LEU A 666 -25.95 0.32 15.15
CA LEU A 666 -25.60 -0.45 16.34
C LEU A 666 -24.09 -0.71 16.35
N VAL A 667 -23.55 -1.22 15.23
CA VAL A 667 -22.13 -1.47 15.04
C VAL A 667 -21.74 -1.06 13.62
N PRO A 668 -21.01 0.03 13.42
CA PRO A 668 -20.58 0.46 12.06
C PRO A 668 -19.70 -0.58 11.34
N VAL A 669 -18.88 -1.32 12.07
CA VAL A 669 -18.01 -2.38 11.52
C VAL A 669 -17.78 -3.45 12.59
N ILE A 670 -18.21 -4.68 12.34
CA ILE A 670 -17.93 -5.83 13.20
C ILE A 670 -16.50 -6.31 12.90
N ASN A 671 -15.52 -5.78 13.60
CA ASN A 671 -14.08 -6.04 13.39
C ASN A 671 -13.45 -6.93 14.48
N TRP A 672 -14.24 -7.51 15.36
CA TRP A 672 -13.80 -8.49 16.37
C TRP A 672 -14.28 -9.89 15.99
N ARG A 673 -13.55 -10.92 16.42
CA ARG A 673 -13.81 -12.32 16.07
C ARG A 673 -13.84 -13.21 17.31
N ASN A 674 -14.80 -14.12 17.34
CA ASN A 674 -14.93 -15.15 18.39
C ASN A 674 -15.05 -14.59 19.81
N GLU A 675 -15.67 -13.41 19.95
CA GLU A 675 -15.83 -12.70 21.20
C GLU A 675 -17.24 -12.09 21.29
N TRP A 676 -17.86 -12.15 22.45
CA TRP A 676 -19.09 -11.44 22.77
C TRP A 676 -18.78 -10.00 23.21
N ARG A 677 -19.40 -9.02 22.55
CA ARG A 677 -19.38 -7.63 22.98
C ARG A 677 -20.78 -7.10 23.19
N GLU A 678 -21.00 -6.43 24.34
CA GLU A 678 -22.23 -5.72 24.58
C GLU A 678 -22.18 -4.35 23.89
N VAL A 679 -23.07 -4.13 22.97
CA VAL A 679 -23.21 -2.88 22.24
C VAL A 679 -24.33 -2.06 22.90
N LYS A 680 -24.02 -0.84 23.32
CA LYS A 680 -24.98 0.10 23.96
C LYS A 680 -24.98 1.39 23.16
N VAL A 681 -26.09 1.69 22.48
CA VAL A 681 -26.20 2.81 21.58
C VAL A 681 -27.36 3.71 22.02
N PRO A 682 -27.14 5.04 22.12
CA PRO A 682 -28.22 5.97 22.42
C PRO A 682 -29.21 6.06 21.25
N LEU A 683 -30.49 6.21 21.57
CA LEU A 683 -31.52 6.51 20.57
C LEU A 683 -31.26 7.91 19.97
N PRO A 684 -31.52 8.11 18.65
CA PRO A 684 -31.39 9.42 18.03
C PRO A 684 -32.27 10.47 18.74
N SER A 685 -31.79 11.69 18.82
CA SER A 685 -32.55 12.80 19.41
C SER A 685 -33.72 13.24 18.51
N GLY A 686 -34.79 13.76 19.14
CA GLY A 686 -35.93 14.35 18.43
C GLY A 686 -36.90 13.36 17.81
N LEU A 687 -36.86 12.09 18.24
CA LEU A 687 -37.88 11.11 17.86
C LEU A 687 -39.20 11.43 18.56
N ALA A 688 -40.27 11.50 17.80
CA ALA A 688 -41.62 11.61 18.34
C ALA A 688 -42.07 10.26 18.92
N GLU A 689 -42.58 10.24 20.13
CA GLU A 689 -43.22 9.02 20.70
C GLU A 689 -44.63 8.81 20.10
N PRO A 690 -45.09 7.58 19.96
CA PRO A 690 -44.45 6.31 20.35
C PRO A 690 -43.39 5.89 19.30
N ILE A 691 -42.27 5.35 19.80
CA ILE A 691 -41.20 4.84 18.96
C ILE A 691 -41.34 3.32 18.87
N ALA A 692 -41.13 2.75 17.66
CA ALA A 692 -41.05 1.31 17.46
C ALA A 692 -39.69 0.91 16.85
N LEU A 693 -39.12 -0.18 17.34
CA LEU A 693 -38.02 -0.86 16.69
C LEU A 693 -38.59 -1.77 15.60
N GLU A 694 -38.46 -1.35 14.33
CA GLU A 694 -38.99 -2.12 13.20
C GLU A 694 -38.13 -3.33 12.90
N ALA A 695 -36.80 -3.13 12.78
CA ALA A 695 -35.89 -4.19 12.41
C ALA A 695 -34.47 -3.93 12.94
N ILE A 696 -33.74 -5.03 13.14
CA ILE A 696 -32.27 -5.04 13.20
C ILE A 696 -31.78 -5.76 11.94
N TYR A 697 -30.70 -5.28 11.33
CA TYR A 697 -30.19 -5.93 10.13
C TYR A 697 -28.66 -5.89 10.03
N LEU A 698 -28.12 -7.01 9.55
CA LEU A 698 -26.72 -7.17 9.19
C LEU A 698 -26.55 -6.82 7.70
N ALA A 699 -25.57 -5.99 7.34
CA ALA A 699 -25.41 -5.54 5.99
C ALA A 699 -23.94 -5.45 5.53
N ALA A 700 -23.75 -5.54 4.21
CA ALA A 700 -22.56 -5.12 3.49
C ALA A 700 -22.97 -4.21 2.33
N ILE A 701 -22.28 -3.07 2.17
CA ILE A 701 -22.64 -2.02 1.20
C ILE A 701 -21.60 -1.81 0.11
N ARG A 702 -20.40 -2.36 0.27
CA ARG A 702 -19.30 -2.18 -0.68
C ARG A 702 -19.23 -3.36 -1.64
N ASP A 703 -19.13 -3.09 -2.93
CA ASP A 703 -19.07 -4.13 -3.97
C ASP A 703 -17.76 -4.92 -3.95
N ASP A 704 -16.67 -4.30 -3.45
CA ASP A 704 -15.36 -4.91 -3.27
C ASP A 704 -15.24 -5.75 -1.99
N HIS A 705 -16.26 -5.73 -1.12
CA HIS A 705 -16.31 -6.46 0.14
C HIS A 705 -17.47 -7.45 0.10
N GLN A 706 -17.16 -8.72 -0.04
CA GLN A 706 -18.12 -9.83 -0.18
C GLN A 706 -17.98 -10.81 1.00
N PRO A 707 -18.33 -10.40 2.22
CA PRO A 707 -18.12 -11.21 3.40
C PRO A 707 -19.07 -12.40 3.45
N GLN A 708 -18.56 -13.51 3.95
CA GLN A 708 -19.31 -14.70 4.32
C GLN A 708 -18.96 -15.04 5.76
N GLY A 709 -19.94 -15.40 6.57
CA GLY A 709 -19.65 -15.67 7.96
C GLY A 709 -20.84 -16.03 8.82
N VAL A 710 -20.59 -15.99 10.12
CA VAL A 710 -21.58 -16.27 11.16
C VAL A 710 -21.43 -15.29 12.30
N ILE A 711 -22.49 -14.55 12.59
CA ILE A 711 -22.60 -13.76 13.82
C ILE A 711 -23.69 -14.32 14.73
N LEU A 712 -23.59 -14.04 16.04
CA LEU A 712 -24.67 -14.35 16.97
C LEU A 712 -25.17 -13.05 17.61
N LEU A 713 -26.47 -13.00 17.84
CA LEU A 713 -27.15 -11.90 18.53
C LEU A 713 -27.89 -12.44 19.76
N ASP A 714 -27.81 -11.72 20.87
CA ASP A 714 -28.40 -12.15 22.13
C ASP A 714 -28.90 -10.95 22.93
N SER A 715 -29.99 -11.12 23.69
CA SER A 715 -30.51 -10.18 24.67
C SER A 715 -30.61 -8.73 24.21
N LEU A 716 -31.64 -8.44 23.41
CA LEU A 716 -31.98 -7.07 23.01
C LEU A 716 -32.70 -6.35 24.15
N ARG A 717 -32.13 -5.22 24.61
CA ARG A 717 -32.60 -4.49 25.78
C ARG A 717 -32.76 -3.01 25.48
N VAL A 718 -33.62 -2.35 26.25
CA VAL A 718 -33.79 -0.90 26.25
C VAL A 718 -33.36 -0.34 27.59
N GLY A 719 -32.72 0.80 27.60
CA GLY A 719 -32.21 1.51 28.78
C GLY A 719 -32.89 2.85 28.99
N PHE A 720 -33.10 3.23 30.28
CA PHE A 720 -33.76 4.43 30.73
C PHE A 720 -32.83 5.31 31.53
#